data_9ada4cc9c01ef8f31c3c2d9c46b755ee
#
_entry.id   9ada4cc9c01ef8f31c3c2d9c46b755ee
#
_cell.length_a   1.000
_cell.length_b   1.000
_cell.length_c   1.000
_cell.angle_alpha   90.00
_cell.angle_beta   90.00
_cell.angle_gamma   90.00
#
_symmetry.space_group_name_H-M   'P 1'
#
loop_
_entity.id
_entity.type
_entity.pdbx_description
1 polymer ?
#
loop_
_entity_poly.entity_id
_entity_poly.type
_entity_poly.pdbx_seq_one_letter_code
_entity_poly.pdbx_strand_id
1 'polypeptide(L)'
;MKKIISLFIAIVMLAAAISVSLPVSAKSVFSDVEVGRWSEASISYAVSSKYMNGVGGGRFDPEGPLTRAMVATVLWRREGEPKPVASSGFEDVPAGQWYTDAVAWAKETGVVKGLTEKTFGPDEFITREQLATMLFRFSSTAPVSVPERADLTPFTDDEKVSDWADEPLEWSVEAGLLKGTDGNRLDPGGFATREQFAAIIERYDRSFKLVYNEPVVRSHYTEKDYGLADDADFFVSPTGSDSNDGSFERPFASFERSVEAVRELKKTKTGDIIVAFMGGTYPSLSAVLTAEDSGSPGQRITYCAYGDGEPVFKGGVTFTADDFSDLTAEEAARFTAKAAQKIRKIDLLARIEDISHFRMYGEDGILYPARYPNKYPDGTDQLIMAATTVSHNELMITQRIMKNKLEGYADRTNLKIYGFLTYGWHKETLSVGDYDPATGIFNVPDASSSYFAQLSGAPGLRYMAEQDGGVYTKEDVTFAFVNMPEDLDCDGEYILDESTGTLYVYNPKGEYVIPQETTNIRLFDANCITLRGFTFLGSEDAPVRATSSCGLYLDDCRFKVTAGNEFVVVERAVRGTDLDFRLTGCEFEMAPYMAVRVHPQQGGADRFDYPVTGVYDNNRFSKIGIGQDGGVALFIRDHDSARISHNEFEDCARYAITYGGCNNLIIEYNVFRRCMYNSDDGGVIYNGNDREEYNNVVRYNLFLPTSWYGMYVDDGGVGVEAYGNLFYEVGSAMVVHDGRDNALHDNVLINSGVSITYGMYQEFLDDLNSGRADFTNGESRWFGFYQSWLDLFRKIESNEKYRETLMRERPEVFDLSTDPADALSVNFVLSQYNVLKNNVSLTKDPETDVFAVNEVLKDHVVSEGNRIYGLSENPIFVNPTLGDYRIKDGADFIDIHFDIIGRY
;
A
#
# COMPACT_ATOMS: atom_id res chain seq x y z
N MET A 1 19.59 27.44 -47.02
CA MET A 1 18.83 26.33 -46.49
C MET A 1 19.05 26.12 -44.99
N LYS A 2 20.26 25.95 -44.45
CA LYS A 2 20.48 25.77 -42.98
C LYS A 2 19.92 26.87 -42.07
N LYS A 3 19.99 28.16 -42.47
CA LYS A 3 19.42 29.29 -41.67
C LYS A 3 17.88 29.35 -41.71
N ILE A 4 17.23 28.82 -42.70
CA ILE A 4 15.76 28.77 -42.81
C ILE A 4 15.22 27.60 -41.99
N ILE A 5 15.94 26.49 -41.94
CA ILE A 5 15.59 25.34 -41.12
C ILE A 5 15.77 25.68 -39.63
N SER A 6 16.83 26.37 -39.22
CA SER A 6 17.01 26.85 -37.84
C SER A 6 15.94 27.86 -37.40
N LEU A 7 15.45 28.68 -38.30
CA LEU A 7 14.36 29.63 -37.98
C LEU A 7 13.00 28.93 -37.89
N PHE A 8 12.80 27.85 -38.63
CA PHE A 8 11.58 27.05 -38.59
C PHE A 8 11.53 26.18 -37.30
N ILE A 9 12.67 25.63 -36.90
CA ILE A 9 12.82 24.90 -35.65
C ILE A 9 12.67 25.85 -34.44
N ALA A 10 13.24 27.05 -34.50
CA ALA A 10 13.06 28.06 -33.46
C ALA A 10 11.61 28.55 -33.37
N ILE A 11 10.87 28.64 -34.45
CA ILE A 11 9.45 29.01 -34.45
C ILE A 11 8.56 27.85 -33.96
N VAL A 12 8.92 26.59 -34.23
CA VAL A 12 8.23 25.42 -33.70
C VAL A 12 8.53 25.22 -32.21
N MET A 13 9.79 25.44 -31.79
CA MET A 13 10.11 25.45 -30.35
C MET A 13 9.53 26.67 -29.61
N LEU A 14 9.39 27.81 -30.22
CA LEU A 14 8.72 28.98 -29.63
C LEU A 14 7.20 28.80 -29.61
N ALA A 15 6.62 28.03 -30.53
CA ALA A 15 5.21 27.63 -30.50
C ALA A 15 4.93 26.51 -29.48
N ALA A 16 5.91 25.66 -29.19
CA ALA A 16 5.85 24.67 -28.11
C ALA A 16 6.13 25.28 -26.72
N ALA A 17 6.97 26.33 -26.66
CA ALA A 17 7.24 27.05 -25.40
C ALA A 17 6.18 28.14 -25.06
N ILE A 18 5.22 28.42 -25.95
CA ILE A 18 4.04 29.22 -25.69
C ILE A 18 2.80 28.32 -25.53
N SER A 19 2.96 27.11 -25.15
CA SER A 19 2.01 26.40 -24.29
C SER A 19 2.20 26.92 -22.87
N VAL A 20 2.14 28.27 -22.70
CA VAL A 20 1.64 28.84 -21.47
C VAL A 20 0.32 28.12 -21.24
N SER A 21 0.26 27.25 -20.27
CA SER A 21 -0.98 26.92 -19.60
C SER A 21 -1.48 28.26 -19.01
N LEU A 22 -2.15 29.04 -19.85
CA LEU A 22 -3.24 29.86 -19.33
C LEU A 22 -3.99 28.85 -18.43
N PRO A 23 -4.38 29.23 -17.21
CA PRO A 23 -5.39 28.50 -16.53
C PRO A 23 -6.50 28.40 -17.58
N VAL A 24 -6.70 27.19 -18.12
CA VAL A 24 -7.94 26.89 -18.80
C VAL A 24 -8.92 27.03 -17.65
N SER A 25 -9.51 28.20 -17.56
CA SER A 25 -10.76 28.41 -16.87
C SER A 25 -11.60 27.32 -17.47
N ALA A 26 -11.73 26.22 -16.72
CA ALA A 26 -12.42 25.02 -17.18
C ALA A 26 -13.83 25.52 -17.49
N LYS A 27 -14.08 25.72 -18.77
CA LYS A 27 -15.40 26.12 -19.23
C LYS A 27 -16.25 24.94 -18.86
N SER A 28 -17.21 25.12 -17.94
CA SER A 28 -18.15 24.08 -17.58
C SER A 28 -18.64 23.42 -18.87
N VAL A 29 -18.66 22.10 -18.90
CA VAL A 29 -19.16 21.29 -20.03
C VAL A 29 -20.58 21.72 -20.41
N PHE A 30 -21.32 22.33 -19.49
CA PHE A 30 -22.69 22.79 -19.64
C PHE A 30 -22.81 24.30 -19.48
N SER A 31 -23.61 24.91 -20.33
CA SER A 31 -23.79 26.37 -20.39
C SER A 31 -24.55 26.95 -19.18
N ASP A 32 -25.26 26.12 -18.43
CA ASP A 32 -26.06 26.46 -17.24
C ASP A 32 -25.42 26.02 -15.93
N VAL A 33 -24.16 25.57 -15.96
CA VAL A 33 -23.35 25.27 -14.78
C VAL A 33 -22.27 26.33 -14.69
N GLU A 34 -22.38 27.24 -13.74
CA GLU A 34 -21.42 28.29 -13.54
C GLU A 34 -20.10 27.75 -12.98
N VAL A 35 -18.98 28.28 -13.46
CA VAL A 35 -17.65 27.96 -12.91
C VAL A 35 -17.57 28.39 -11.44
N GLY A 36 -17.20 27.46 -10.56
CA GLY A 36 -17.17 27.70 -9.12
C GLY A 36 -18.51 27.44 -8.41
N ARG A 37 -19.54 26.98 -9.13
CA ARG A 37 -20.76 26.49 -8.50
C ARG A 37 -20.42 25.30 -7.56
N TRP A 38 -21.04 25.28 -6.38
CA TRP A 38 -20.76 24.24 -5.36
C TRP A 38 -20.87 22.79 -5.89
N SER A 39 -21.70 22.56 -6.90
CA SER A 39 -21.97 21.28 -7.53
C SER A 39 -21.16 21.00 -8.80
N GLU A 40 -20.37 21.95 -9.28
CA GLU A 40 -19.66 21.86 -10.57
C GLU A 40 -18.79 20.59 -10.65
N ALA A 41 -17.98 20.33 -9.61
CA ALA A 41 -17.12 19.15 -9.54
C ALA A 41 -17.93 17.84 -9.54
N SER A 42 -19.00 17.80 -8.77
CA SER A 42 -19.89 16.64 -8.69
C SER A 42 -20.64 16.38 -10.01
N ILE A 43 -21.07 17.43 -10.69
CA ILE A 43 -21.69 17.33 -12.01
C ILE A 43 -20.67 16.79 -13.03
N SER A 44 -19.45 17.33 -13.03
CA SER A 44 -18.35 16.86 -13.89
C SER A 44 -18.04 15.38 -13.62
N TYR A 45 -17.99 14.99 -12.35
CA TYR A 45 -17.83 13.59 -11.95
C TYR A 45 -18.92 12.68 -12.49
N ALA A 46 -20.21 13.00 -12.21
CA ALA A 46 -21.34 12.19 -12.61
C ALA A 46 -21.48 12.06 -14.14
N VAL A 47 -21.03 13.08 -14.89
CA VAL A 47 -21.06 13.08 -16.36
C VAL A 47 -19.88 12.32 -16.96
N SER A 48 -18.66 12.52 -16.44
CA SER A 48 -17.48 11.79 -16.89
C SER A 48 -17.59 10.29 -16.58
N SER A 49 -18.23 9.96 -15.46
CA SER A 49 -18.57 8.56 -15.10
C SER A 49 -19.75 7.98 -15.92
N LYS A 50 -20.29 8.73 -16.88
CA LYS A 50 -21.46 8.32 -17.71
C LYS A 50 -22.74 8.00 -16.91
N TYR A 51 -22.81 8.37 -15.63
CA TYR A 51 -24.01 8.14 -14.78
C TYR A 51 -25.13 9.09 -15.14
N MET A 52 -24.81 10.37 -15.33
CA MET A 52 -25.77 11.40 -15.67
C MET A 52 -25.45 12.05 -17.02
N ASN A 53 -26.49 12.38 -17.78
CA ASN A 53 -26.38 13.10 -19.03
C ASN A 53 -26.96 14.51 -18.89
N GLY A 54 -26.60 15.45 -19.77
CA GLY A 54 -27.30 16.71 -19.93
C GLY A 54 -28.74 16.52 -20.42
N VAL A 55 -29.55 17.58 -20.27
CA VAL A 55 -30.95 17.60 -20.71
C VAL A 55 -31.11 18.02 -22.18
N GLY A 56 -30.02 18.15 -22.93
CA GLY A 56 -29.94 18.62 -24.30
C GLY A 56 -29.61 20.11 -24.42
N GLY A 57 -29.29 20.54 -25.64
CA GLY A 57 -28.91 21.94 -25.90
C GLY A 57 -27.68 22.43 -25.15
N GLY A 58 -26.77 21.55 -24.71
CA GLY A 58 -25.59 21.91 -23.91
C GLY A 58 -25.90 22.32 -22.48
N ARG A 59 -27.02 21.87 -21.93
CA ARG A 59 -27.47 22.18 -20.55
C ARG A 59 -27.54 20.94 -19.69
N PHE A 60 -27.24 21.10 -18.39
CA PHE A 60 -27.37 20.06 -17.36
C PHE A 60 -28.67 20.16 -16.56
N ASP A 61 -29.20 21.35 -16.41
CA ASP A 61 -30.37 21.72 -15.58
C ASP A 61 -30.16 21.39 -14.08
N PRO A 62 -29.14 22.03 -13.41
CA PRO A 62 -28.72 21.66 -12.05
C PRO A 62 -29.84 21.69 -11.02
N GLU A 63 -30.72 22.70 -11.09
CA GLU A 63 -31.85 22.91 -10.17
C GLU A 63 -33.12 22.16 -10.56
N GLY A 64 -33.09 21.52 -11.73
CA GLY A 64 -34.22 20.71 -12.19
C GLY A 64 -34.52 19.55 -11.24
N PRO A 65 -35.81 19.27 -10.95
CA PRO A 65 -36.16 18.16 -10.06
C PRO A 65 -35.89 16.83 -10.73
N LEU A 66 -35.52 15.85 -9.90
CA LEU A 66 -35.30 14.47 -10.35
C LEU A 66 -36.61 13.71 -10.42
N THR A 67 -36.79 12.89 -11.46
CA THR A 67 -37.82 11.87 -11.48
C THR A 67 -37.33 10.54 -10.93
N ARG A 68 -38.25 9.70 -10.51
CA ARG A 68 -37.98 8.36 -10.02
C ARG A 68 -37.29 7.49 -11.08
N ALA A 69 -37.64 7.65 -12.36
CA ALA A 69 -36.96 6.98 -13.47
C ALA A 69 -35.52 7.43 -13.66
N MET A 70 -35.22 8.73 -13.45
CA MET A 70 -33.85 9.24 -13.51
C MET A 70 -32.95 8.59 -12.46
N VAL A 71 -33.42 8.47 -11.21
CA VAL A 71 -32.66 7.82 -10.15
C VAL A 71 -32.42 6.36 -10.47
N ALA A 72 -33.45 5.61 -10.84
CA ALA A 72 -33.28 4.20 -11.23
C ALA A 72 -32.25 4.03 -12.36
N THR A 73 -32.29 4.93 -13.35
CA THR A 73 -31.37 4.89 -14.51
C THR A 73 -29.92 5.23 -14.11
N VAL A 74 -29.72 6.18 -13.21
CA VAL A 74 -28.37 6.53 -12.72
C VAL A 74 -27.76 5.37 -11.93
N LEU A 75 -28.55 4.75 -11.05
CA LEU A 75 -28.10 3.58 -10.28
C LEU A 75 -27.82 2.38 -11.19
N TRP A 76 -28.67 2.14 -12.18
CA TRP A 76 -28.48 1.09 -13.19
C TRP A 76 -27.22 1.30 -14.05
N ARG A 77 -26.99 2.54 -14.51
CA ARG A 77 -25.75 2.90 -15.24
C ARG A 77 -24.50 2.73 -14.39
N ARG A 78 -24.60 3.09 -13.11
CA ARG A 78 -23.51 2.90 -12.18
C ARG A 78 -23.12 1.43 -12.04
N GLU A 79 -24.07 0.51 -12.12
CA GLU A 79 -23.85 -0.94 -12.12
C GLU A 79 -23.43 -1.51 -13.49
N GLY A 80 -23.17 -0.66 -14.48
CA GLY A 80 -22.72 -1.09 -15.81
C GLY A 80 -23.88 -1.54 -16.72
N GLU A 81 -25.08 -1.01 -16.50
CA GLU A 81 -26.29 -1.28 -17.33
C GLU A 81 -26.66 -2.76 -17.44
N PRO A 82 -26.70 -3.54 -16.31
CA PRO A 82 -26.99 -4.98 -16.37
C PRO A 82 -28.35 -5.26 -17.01
N LYS A 83 -28.39 -6.24 -17.91
CA LYS A 83 -29.60 -6.58 -18.64
C LYS A 83 -30.60 -7.29 -17.71
N PRO A 84 -31.80 -6.76 -17.50
CA PRO A 84 -32.80 -7.40 -16.65
C PRO A 84 -33.28 -8.74 -17.23
N VAL A 85 -33.56 -9.71 -16.36
CA VAL A 85 -34.02 -11.04 -16.76
C VAL A 85 -35.49 -10.99 -17.23
N ALA A 86 -36.30 -10.10 -16.63
CA ALA A 86 -37.72 -9.95 -16.93
C ALA A 86 -38.14 -8.46 -16.97
N SER A 87 -39.29 -8.19 -17.55
CA SER A 87 -39.90 -6.86 -17.47
C SER A 87 -40.28 -6.50 -16.03
N SER A 88 -40.34 -5.20 -15.70
CA SER A 88 -40.69 -4.74 -14.35
C SER A 88 -42.11 -5.16 -13.91
N GLY A 89 -43.01 -5.41 -14.84
CA GLY A 89 -44.40 -5.72 -14.57
C GLY A 89 -45.24 -4.53 -14.06
N PHE A 90 -44.66 -3.31 -14.06
CA PHE A 90 -45.44 -2.09 -13.76
C PHE A 90 -46.25 -1.66 -15.00
N GLU A 91 -47.51 -1.35 -14.78
CA GLU A 91 -48.47 -0.98 -15.88
C GLU A 91 -48.09 0.38 -16.50
N ASP A 92 -47.41 1.26 -15.75
CA ASP A 92 -46.99 2.60 -16.15
C ASP A 92 -45.52 2.65 -16.65
N VAL A 93 -44.87 1.50 -16.88
CA VAL A 93 -43.50 1.37 -17.44
C VAL A 93 -43.61 0.62 -18.79
N PRO A 94 -43.95 1.33 -19.90
CA PRO A 94 -44.06 0.70 -21.21
C PRO A 94 -42.68 0.27 -21.74
N ALA A 95 -42.66 -0.74 -22.60
CA ALA A 95 -41.43 -1.18 -23.26
C ALA A 95 -40.86 -0.10 -24.20
N GLY A 96 -39.52 -0.07 -24.31
CA GLY A 96 -38.83 0.80 -25.27
C GLY A 96 -38.63 2.25 -24.81
N GLN A 97 -38.91 2.58 -23.57
CA GLN A 97 -38.52 3.86 -22.98
C GLN A 97 -37.07 3.81 -22.53
N TRP A 98 -36.42 4.94 -22.43
CA TRP A 98 -35.04 5.06 -21.99
C TRP A 98 -34.77 4.52 -20.57
N TYR A 99 -35.78 4.38 -19.75
CA TYR A 99 -35.74 3.87 -18.39
C TYR A 99 -36.29 2.44 -18.22
N THR A 100 -36.81 1.82 -19.29
CA THR A 100 -37.49 0.51 -19.17
C THR A 100 -36.62 -0.55 -18.52
N ASP A 101 -35.41 -0.74 -19.02
CA ASP A 101 -34.49 -1.76 -18.52
C ASP A 101 -33.97 -1.39 -17.12
N ALA A 102 -33.68 -0.12 -16.87
CA ALA A 102 -33.26 0.37 -15.57
C ALA A 102 -34.30 0.14 -14.47
N VAL A 103 -35.60 0.38 -14.77
CA VAL A 103 -36.69 0.13 -13.81
C VAL A 103 -36.92 -1.37 -13.61
N ALA A 104 -36.79 -2.16 -14.67
CA ALA A 104 -36.89 -3.61 -14.57
C ALA A 104 -35.81 -4.19 -13.68
N TRP A 105 -34.55 -3.79 -13.90
CA TRP A 105 -33.41 -4.15 -13.07
C TRP A 105 -33.58 -3.68 -11.60
N ALA A 106 -33.98 -2.43 -11.39
CA ALA A 106 -34.18 -1.88 -10.06
C ALA A 106 -35.27 -2.60 -9.25
N LYS A 107 -36.29 -3.15 -9.94
CA LYS A 107 -37.31 -3.99 -9.31
C LYS A 107 -36.78 -5.39 -9.01
N GLU A 108 -36.06 -5.99 -9.94
CA GLU A 108 -35.47 -7.33 -9.82
C GLU A 108 -34.47 -7.37 -8.63
N THR A 109 -33.67 -6.34 -8.50
CA THR A 109 -32.67 -6.21 -7.40
C THR A 109 -33.26 -5.70 -6.09
N GLY A 110 -34.53 -5.32 -6.05
CA GLY A 110 -35.21 -4.82 -4.86
C GLY A 110 -34.94 -3.35 -4.54
N VAL A 111 -34.19 -2.62 -5.36
CA VAL A 111 -33.92 -1.18 -5.21
C VAL A 111 -35.24 -0.38 -5.25
N VAL A 112 -36.19 -0.79 -6.07
CA VAL A 112 -37.50 -0.17 -6.11
C VAL A 112 -38.63 -1.20 -5.84
N LYS A 113 -39.67 -0.73 -5.14
CA LYS A 113 -40.90 -1.53 -4.87
C LYS A 113 -42.15 -1.02 -5.59
N GLY A 114 -42.03 0.15 -6.26
CA GLY A 114 -43.16 0.85 -6.84
C GLY A 114 -43.88 1.79 -5.86
N LEU A 115 -44.76 2.64 -6.36
CA LEU A 115 -45.72 3.42 -5.55
C LEU A 115 -46.86 2.53 -5.10
N THR A 116 -47.24 1.60 -5.97
CA THR A 116 -48.17 0.50 -5.70
C THR A 116 -47.60 -0.79 -6.29
N GLU A 117 -48.24 -1.92 -6.09
CA GLU A 117 -47.83 -3.19 -6.72
C GLU A 117 -47.81 -3.11 -8.26
N LYS A 118 -48.57 -2.18 -8.85
CA LYS A 118 -48.78 -2.08 -10.29
C LYS A 118 -48.17 -0.85 -10.93
N THR A 119 -47.80 0.15 -10.15
CA THR A 119 -47.30 1.43 -10.65
C THR A 119 -45.94 1.81 -10.04
N PHE A 120 -45.02 2.28 -10.88
CA PHE A 120 -43.74 2.78 -10.49
C PHE A 120 -43.70 4.30 -10.31
N GLY A 121 -44.44 5.05 -11.12
CA GLY A 121 -44.39 6.51 -11.20
C GLY A 121 -43.13 7.02 -11.87
N PRO A 122 -42.81 6.67 -13.12
CA PRO A 122 -41.51 7.03 -13.75
C PRO A 122 -41.32 8.52 -13.87
N ASP A 123 -42.37 9.29 -14.09
CA ASP A 123 -42.31 10.75 -14.26
C ASP A 123 -42.61 11.53 -12.97
N GLU A 124 -42.91 10.85 -11.87
CA GLU A 124 -43.10 11.47 -10.57
C GLU A 124 -41.78 11.98 -10.02
N PHE A 125 -41.77 13.22 -9.47
CA PHE A 125 -40.61 13.76 -8.82
C PHE A 125 -40.32 13.01 -7.51
N ILE A 126 -39.04 12.70 -7.27
CA ILE A 126 -38.63 11.94 -6.10
C ILE A 126 -38.43 12.86 -4.89
N THR A 127 -39.02 12.48 -3.74
CA THR A 127 -38.73 13.18 -2.47
C THR A 127 -37.40 12.75 -1.90
N ARG A 128 -36.84 13.56 -0.99
CA ARG A 128 -35.55 13.26 -0.35
C ARG A 128 -35.61 11.99 0.48
N GLU A 129 -36.72 11.70 1.19
CA GLU A 129 -36.91 10.43 1.90
C GLU A 129 -37.06 9.23 0.96
N GLN A 130 -37.69 9.40 -0.19
CA GLN A 130 -37.77 8.35 -1.22
C GLN A 130 -36.41 8.08 -1.85
N LEU A 131 -35.62 9.13 -2.11
CA LEU A 131 -34.24 9.01 -2.59
C LEU A 131 -33.38 8.27 -1.60
N ALA A 132 -33.41 8.64 -0.30
CA ALA A 132 -32.70 7.93 0.75
C ALA A 132 -33.07 6.45 0.78
N THR A 133 -34.36 6.13 0.62
CA THR A 133 -34.84 4.75 0.63
C THR A 133 -34.36 3.96 -0.59
N MET A 134 -34.28 4.57 -1.76
CA MET A 134 -33.71 3.91 -2.94
C MET A 134 -32.23 3.65 -2.78
N LEU A 135 -31.47 4.63 -2.26
CA LEU A 135 -30.04 4.49 -1.99
C LEU A 135 -29.76 3.45 -0.90
N PHE A 136 -30.55 3.43 0.17
CA PHE A 136 -30.45 2.44 1.24
C PHE A 136 -30.69 1.01 0.74
N ARG A 137 -31.74 0.81 -0.08
CA ARG A 137 -31.99 -0.50 -0.70
C ARG A 137 -30.91 -0.86 -1.72
N PHE A 138 -30.40 0.13 -2.44
CA PHE A 138 -29.30 -0.06 -3.37
C PHE A 138 -28.04 -0.49 -2.64
N SER A 139 -27.72 0.13 -1.50
CA SER A 139 -26.59 -0.29 -0.66
C SER A 139 -26.72 -1.71 -0.11
N SER A 140 -27.97 -2.18 0.07
CA SER A 140 -28.24 -3.55 0.53
C SER A 140 -28.04 -4.60 -0.57
N THR A 141 -27.93 -4.20 -1.83
CA THR A 141 -27.57 -5.11 -2.95
C THR A 141 -26.06 -5.30 -3.07
N ALA A 142 -25.28 -4.47 -2.40
CA ALA A 142 -23.83 -4.62 -2.23
C ALA A 142 -23.53 -4.74 -0.72
N PRO A 143 -22.49 -5.44 -0.29
CA PRO A 143 -22.13 -5.57 1.12
C PRO A 143 -21.51 -4.28 1.66
N VAL A 144 -22.29 -3.23 1.69
CA VAL A 144 -21.91 -1.96 2.32
C VAL A 144 -22.42 -2.00 3.76
N SER A 145 -21.54 -2.22 4.71
CA SER A 145 -21.89 -2.16 6.13
C SER A 145 -21.65 -0.75 6.66
N VAL A 146 -22.72 -0.01 6.86
CA VAL A 146 -22.72 1.12 7.79
C VAL A 146 -23.49 0.64 9.01
N PRO A 147 -22.80 0.14 10.06
CA PRO A 147 -23.45 -0.48 11.22
C PRO A 147 -24.15 0.55 12.09
N GLU A 148 -23.71 1.79 12.06
CA GLU A 148 -24.27 2.87 12.87
C GLU A 148 -25.41 3.57 12.16
N ARG A 149 -26.26 4.26 12.93
CA ARG A 149 -27.40 5.07 12.47
C ARG A 149 -27.29 6.46 13.09
N ALA A 150 -27.42 7.49 12.28
CA ALA A 150 -27.40 8.85 12.78
C ALA A 150 -28.63 9.13 13.66
N ASP A 151 -28.43 9.90 14.71
CA ASP A 151 -29.53 10.51 15.43
C ASP A 151 -30.12 11.68 14.61
N LEU A 152 -31.39 11.60 14.23
CA LEU A 152 -32.06 12.62 13.44
C LEU A 152 -32.65 13.74 14.30
N THR A 153 -32.75 13.60 15.64
CA THR A 153 -33.30 14.61 16.55
C THR A 153 -32.63 16.00 16.52
N PRO A 154 -31.36 16.15 16.07
CA PRO A 154 -30.79 17.49 15.85
C PRO A 154 -31.42 18.28 14.69
N PHE A 155 -32.14 17.61 13.77
CA PHE A 155 -32.80 18.29 12.66
C PHE A 155 -34.17 18.83 13.10
N THR A 156 -34.48 20.04 12.65
CA THR A 156 -35.67 20.78 13.15
C THR A 156 -37.01 20.26 12.60
N ASP A 157 -36.97 19.29 11.72
CA ASP A 157 -38.12 18.71 11.04
C ASP A 157 -38.09 17.16 10.99
N ASP A 158 -37.35 16.55 11.92
CA ASP A 158 -37.27 15.09 12.09
C ASP A 158 -38.67 14.45 12.26
N GLU A 159 -39.58 15.13 13.00
CA GLU A 159 -40.96 14.70 13.17
C GLU A 159 -41.78 14.56 11.86
N LYS A 160 -41.26 15.08 10.71
CA LYS A 160 -41.89 14.99 9.39
C LYS A 160 -41.41 13.80 8.59
N VAL A 161 -40.45 13.08 9.08
CA VAL A 161 -39.97 11.85 8.45
C VAL A 161 -41.07 10.79 8.51
N SER A 162 -41.29 10.12 7.40
CA SER A 162 -42.26 9.02 7.37
C SER A 162 -41.65 7.77 8.06
N ASP A 163 -42.46 7.04 8.85
CA ASP A 163 -41.98 5.84 9.60
C ASP A 163 -41.20 4.85 8.72
N TRP A 164 -41.57 4.72 7.44
CA TRP A 164 -40.88 3.81 6.49
C TRP A 164 -39.54 4.36 5.99
N ALA A 165 -39.24 5.63 6.21
CA ALA A 165 -38.03 6.31 5.76
C ALA A 165 -37.05 6.62 6.91
N ASP A 166 -37.41 6.35 8.17
CA ASP A 166 -36.59 6.59 9.34
C ASP A 166 -35.20 5.94 9.18
N GLU A 167 -35.13 4.62 9.11
CA GLU A 167 -33.89 3.89 8.97
C GLU A 167 -33.11 4.26 7.67
N PRO A 168 -33.74 4.41 6.49
CA PRO A 168 -33.07 4.92 5.31
C PRO A 168 -32.44 6.31 5.46
N LEU A 169 -33.09 7.24 6.18
CA LEU A 169 -32.56 8.58 6.40
C LEU A 169 -31.44 8.58 7.44
N GLU A 170 -31.61 7.89 8.58
CA GLU A 170 -30.56 7.68 9.57
C GLU A 170 -29.29 7.13 8.92
N TRP A 171 -29.46 6.08 8.09
CA TRP A 171 -28.35 5.51 7.32
C TRP A 171 -27.73 6.51 6.35
N SER A 172 -28.54 7.24 5.59
CA SER A 172 -28.05 8.17 4.56
C SER A 172 -27.34 9.37 5.16
N VAL A 173 -27.73 9.79 6.37
CA VAL A 173 -27.09 10.88 7.12
C VAL A 173 -25.77 10.38 7.72
N GLU A 174 -25.75 9.21 8.35
CA GLU A 174 -24.56 8.59 8.91
C GLU A 174 -23.50 8.35 7.82
N ALA A 175 -23.91 7.81 6.69
CA ALA A 175 -23.07 7.61 5.53
C ALA A 175 -22.58 8.93 4.86
N GLY A 176 -23.00 10.09 5.36
CA GLY A 176 -22.63 11.40 4.82
C GLY A 176 -23.21 11.72 3.43
N LEU A 177 -24.13 10.88 2.94
CA LEU A 177 -24.73 11.04 1.61
C LEU A 177 -25.73 12.20 1.59
N LEU A 178 -26.67 12.19 2.54
CA LEU A 178 -27.62 13.26 2.73
C LEU A 178 -27.14 14.18 3.86
N LYS A 179 -27.16 15.46 3.57
CA LYS A 179 -26.87 16.52 4.56
C LYS A 179 -28.12 17.39 4.72
N GLY A 180 -28.21 18.04 5.86
CA GLY A 180 -29.29 19.00 6.11
C GLY A 180 -29.31 20.13 5.08
N THR A 181 -30.48 20.73 4.95
CA THR A 181 -30.71 21.96 4.18
C THR A 181 -30.64 23.19 5.09
N ASP A 182 -30.86 24.38 4.55
CA ASP A 182 -30.87 25.61 5.31
C ASP A 182 -31.80 25.53 6.52
N GLY A 183 -31.33 26.02 7.69
CA GLY A 183 -32.08 25.93 8.94
C GLY A 183 -31.99 24.57 9.64
N ASN A 184 -30.99 23.76 9.28
CA ASN A 184 -30.73 22.43 9.85
C ASN A 184 -31.96 21.51 9.70
N ARG A 185 -32.50 21.37 8.47
CA ARG A 185 -33.66 20.55 8.18
C ARG A 185 -33.28 19.37 7.27
N LEU A 186 -33.93 18.25 7.46
CA LEU A 186 -33.87 17.09 6.54
C LEU A 186 -34.66 17.35 5.26
N ASP A 187 -35.78 18.07 5.37
CA ASP A 187 -36.73 18.33 4.31
C ASP A 187 -37.22 17.04 3.60
N PRO A 188 -37.77 16.04 4.37
CA PRO A 188 -38.01 14.70 3.84
C PRO A 188 -38.98 14.67 2.66
N GLY A 189 -39.99 15.53 2.68
CA GLY A 189 -40.98 15.68 1.59
C GLY A 189 -40.52 16.61 0.47
N GLY A 190 -39.39 17.28 0.59
CA GLY A 190 -38.84 18.14 -0.45
C GLY A 190 -38.30 17.32 -1.63
N PHE A 191 -38.37 17.89 -2.84
CA PHE A 191 -37.84 17.21 -4.04
C PHE A 191 -36.35 17.34 -4.16
N ALA A 192 -35.68 16.25 -4.51
CA ALA A 192 -34.25 16.26 -4.81
C ALA A 192 -33.98 16.87 -6.18
N THR A 193 -32.93 17.70 -6.30
CA THR A 193 -32.51 18.27 -7.58
C THR A 193 -31.41 17.44 -8.24
N ARG A 194 -31.19 17.66 -9.54
CA ARG A 194 -30.19 16.96 -10.33
C ARG A 194 -28.77 17.21 -9.82
N GLU A 195 -28.44 18.43 -9.43
CA GLU A 195 -27.13 18.73 -8.85
C GLU A 195 -26.92 18.11 -7.46
N GLN A 196 -27.99 18.08 -6.64
CA GLN A 196 -27.91 17.41 -5.35
C GLN A 196 -27.65 15.90 -5.53
N PHE A 197 -28.29 15.29 -6.51
CA PHE A 197 -28.04 13.88 -6.79
C PHE A 197 -26.68 13.62 -7.39
N ALA A 198 -26.14 14.49 -8.24
CA ALA A 198 -24.76 14.41 -8.69
C ALA A 198 -23.78 14.42 -7.52
N ALA A 199 -24.01 15.27 -6.51
CA ALA A 199 -23.18 15.31 -5.30
C ALA A 199 -23.38 14.07 -4.40
N ILE A 200 -24.59 13.53 -4.35
CA ILE A 200 -24.90 12.33 -3.58
C ILE A 200 -24.22 11.12 -4.21
N ILE A 201 -24.31 10.95 -5.54
CA ILE A 201 -23.70 9.80 -6.22
C ILE A 201 -22.18 9.86 -6.19
N GLU A 202 -21.58 11.04 -6.28
CA GLU A 202 -20.14 11.22 -6.06
C GLU A 202 -19.74 10.84 -4.63
N ARG A 203 -20.49 11.29 -3.61
CA ARG A 203 -20.24 10.90 -2.21
C ARG A 203 -20.44 9.40 -2.02
N TYR A 204 -21.48 8.85 -2.62
CA TYR A 204 -21.74 7.41 -2.59
C TYR A 204 -20.55 6.63 -3.13
N ASP A 205 -20.01 7.01 -4.29
CA ASP A 205 -18.86 6.36 -4.88
C ASP A 205 -17.55 6.56 -4.09
N ARG A 206 -17.41 7.68 -3.43
CA ARG A 206 -16.25 7.96 -2.56
C ARG A 206 -16.33 7.25 -1.22
N SER A 207 -17.54 7.16 -0.63
CA SER A 207 -17.77 6.50 0.65
C SER A 207 -17.96 4.99 0.49
N PHE A 208 -18.57 4.59 -0.62
CA PHE A 208 -18.83 3.22 -1.02
C PHE A 208 -18.22 3.06 -2.40
N LYS A 209 -16.88 3.13 -2.54
CA LYS A 209 -16.23 2.64 -3.75
C LYS A 209 -16.92 1.35 -4.10
N LEU A 210 -17.43 1.25 -5.34
CA LEU A 210 -17.99 0.01 -5.87
C LEU A 210 -17.09 -1.13 -5.44
N VAL A 211 -17.42 -1.71 -4.31
CA VAL A 211 -16.94 -3.02 -3.97
C VAL A 211 -17.75 -3.93 -4.88
N TYR A 212 -17.25 -4.16 -6.09
CA TYR A 212 -17.44 -5.49 -6.63
C TYR A 212 -17.03 -6.38 -5.48
N ASN A 213 -17.90 -7.21 -4.99
CA ASN A 213 -17.62 -7.95 -3.79
C ASN A 213 -16.21 -8.52 -3.93
N GLU A 214 -15.32 -8.05 -3.08
CA GLU A 214 -13.99 -8.62 -3.00
C GLU A 214 -14.16 -10.12 -3.06
N PRO A 215 -13.37 -10.83 -3.85
CA PRO A 215 -13.40 -12.28 -3.83
C PRO A 215 -13.45 -12.69 -2.38
N VAL A 216 -14.46 -13.46 -1.98
CA VAL A 216 -14.55 -13.94 -0.60
C VAL A 216 -13.35 -14.85 -0.42
N VAL A 217 -12.24 -14.24 -0.05
CA VAL A 217 -11.04 -14.96 0.39
C VAL A 217 -11.47 -15.61 1.69
N ARG A 218 -11.82 -16.89 1.62
CA ARG A 218 -12.05 -17.66 2.81
C ARG A 218 -10.68 -17.88 3.42
N SER A 219 -10.37 -17.13 4.47
CA SER A 219 -9.30 -17.54 5.37
C SER A 219 -9.66 -18.94 5.86
N HIS A 220 -8.89 -19.92 5.43
CA HIS A 220 -9.00 -21.29 5.90
C HIS A 220 -8.09 -21.50 7.11
N TYR A 221 -7.66 -20.42 7.75
CA TYR A 221 -6.87 -20.52 8.97
C TYR A 221 -7.67 -21.27 10.01
N THR A 222 -7.28 -22.51 10.26
CA THR A 222 -7.69 -23.28 11.41
C THR A 222 -6.59 -23.13 12.45
N GLU A 223 -6.94 -22.59 13.61
CA GLU A 223 -6.07 -22.58 14.78
C GLU A 223 -5.50 -23.98 14.98
N LYS A 224 -4.19 -24.14 14.81
CA LYS A 224 -3.55 -25.45 14.93
C LYS A 224 -3.50 -25.84 16.40
N ASP A 225 -4.06 -26.98 16.71
CA ASP A 225 -3.82 -27.68 18.00
C ASP A 225 -2.36 -28.14 18.04
N TYR A 226 -1.55 -27.50 18.84
CA TYR A 226 -0.14 -27.84 19.05
C TYR A 226 0.06 -29.00 20.02
N GLY A 227 -0.72 -30.06 19.96
CA GLY A 227 -0.67 -31.25 20.80
C GLY A 227 0.70 -31.89 21.04
N LEU A 228 1.80 -31.16 20.79
CA LEU A 228 3.19 -31.62 20.93
C LEU A 228 3.79 -31.44 22.32
N ALA A 229 3.06 -30.80 23.24
CA ALA A 229 3.70 -30.37 24.45
C ALA A 229 3.70 -31.39 25.58
N ASP A 230 2.92 -32.45 25.50
CA ASP A 230 2.96 -33.57 26.49
C ASP A 230 4.30 -34.31 26.50
N ASP A 231 5.06 -34.20 25.38
CA ASP A 231 6.39 -34.80 25.21
C ASP A 231 7.54 -33.79 25.36
N ALA A 232 7.30 -32.59 25.88
CA ALA A 232 8.34 -31.57 26.07
C ALA A 232 9.39 -32.00 27.08
N ASP A 233 10.65 -31.73 26.77
CA ASP A 233 11.78 -32.02 27.65
C ASP A 233 11.85 -31.05 28.83
N PHE A 234 11.47 -29.81 28.59
CA PHE A 234 11.46 -28.74 29.61
C PHE A 234 10.23 -27.83 29.45
N PHE A 235 9.83 -27.28 30.58
CA PHE A 235 8.76 -26.29 30.68
C PHE A 235 9.26 -24.99 31.23
N VAL A 236 8.74 -23.88 30.70
CA VAL A 236 9.00 -22.51 31.15
C VAL A 236 7.68 -21.84 31.49
N SER A 237 7.62 -21.10 32.59
CA SER A 237 6.41 -20.39 33.01
C SER A 237 6.75 -19.01 33.57
N PRO A 238 5.93 -17.97 33.34
CA PRO A 238 6.14 -16.67 33.96
C PRO A 238 6.06 -16.68 35.48
N THR A 239 5.51 -17.76 36.05
CA THR A 239 5.45 -18.00 37.53
C THR A 239 6.44 -19.07 37.98
N GLY A 240 7.33 -19.51 37.09
CA GLY A 240 8.37 -20.52 37.37
C GLY A 240 9.53 -19.98 38.20
N SER A 241 10.61 -20.77 38.27
CA SER A 241 11.86 -20.38 38.90
C SER A 241 13.05 -21.05 38.22
N ASP A 242 14.11 -20.29 37.96
CA ASP A 242 15.32 -20.82 37.32
C ASP A 242 16.14 -21.75 38.22
N SER A 243 15.77 -21.83 39.51
CA SER A 243 16.28 -22.87 40.42
C SER A 243 15.56 -24.22 40.31
N ASN A 244 14.50 -24.31 39.52
CA ASN A 244 13.74 -25.51 39.27
C ASN A 244 14.47 -26.46 38.29
N ASP A 245 13.94 -27.66 38.09
CA ASP A 245 14.49 -28.66 37.18
C ASP A 245 13.90 -28.63 35.75
N GLY A 246 12.91 -27.74 35.50
CA GLY A 246 12.25 -27.58 34.21
C GLY A 246 11.17 -28.62 33.92
N SER A 247 10.77 -29.45 34.89
CA SER A 247 9.59 -30.30 34.76
C SER A 247 8.30 -29.51 34.71
N PHE A 248 7.19 -30.10 34.29
CA PHE A 248 5.88 -29.47 34.24
C PHE A 248 5.44 -28.90 35.60
N GLU A 249 5.68 -29.64 36.68
CA GLU A 249 5.35 -29.24 38.07
C GLU A 249 6.31 -28.15 38.59
N ARG A 250 7.54 -28.09 38.04
CA ARG A 250 8.58 -27.16 38.48
C ARG A 250 9.27 -26.50 37.28
N PRO A 251 8.53 -25.67 36.54
CA PRO A 251 9.04 -25.04 35.33
C PRO A 251 10.15 -24.01 35.63
N PHE A 252 11.00 -23.73 34.64
CA PHE A 252 11.91 -22.61 34.65
C PHE A 252 11.13 -21.27 34.58
N ALA A 253 11.79 -20.17 34.91
CA ALA A 253 11.20 -18.83 34.79
C ALA A 253 11.59 -18.13 33.48
N SER A 254 12.80 -18.43 32.93
CA SER A 254 13.37 -17.66 31.81
C SER A 254 13.68 -18.54 30.60
N PHE A 255 13.73 -17.87 29.46
CA PHE A 255 14.17 -18.46 28.19
C PHE A 255 15.64 -18.89 28.31
N GLU A 256 16.49 -18.00 28.86
CA GLU A 256 17.94 -18.22 29.02
C GLU A 256 18.25 -19.48 29.81
N ARG A 257 17.52 -19.71 30.91
CA ARG A 257 17.69 -20.93 31.73
C ARG A 257 17.33 -22.18 30.94
N SER A 258 16.31 -22.10 30.08
CA SER A 258 15.95 -23.22 29.22
C SER A 258 17.04 -23.54 28.19
N VAL A 259 17.69 -22.50 27.64
CA VAL A 259 18.83 -22.67 26.71
C VAL A 259 19.98 -23.42 27.39
N GLU A 260 20.34 -23.07 28.63
CA GLU A 260 21.35 -23.78 29.41
C GLU A 260 20.99 -25.25 29.62
N ALA A 261 19.74 -25.54 29.94
CA ALA A 261 19.25 -26.90 30.11
C ALA A 261 19.31 -27.73 28.81
N VAL A 262 18.98 -27.10 27.68
CA VAL A 262 19.09 -27.71 26.34
C VAL A 262 20.54 -28.04 26.02
N ARG A 263 21.52 -27.17 26.31
CA ARG A 263 22.96 -27.43 26.12
C ARG A 263 23.41 -28.68 26.86
N GLU A 264 22.93 -28.89 28.07
CA GLU A 264 23.26 -30.08 28.84
C GLU A 264 22.55 -31.34 28.29
N LEU A 265 21.25 -31.27 27.99
CA LEU A 265 20.45 -32.38 27.51
C LEU A 265 20.97 -32.92 26.16
N LYS A 266 21.32 -32.06 25.23
CA LYS A 266 21.79 -32.47 23.89
C LYS A 266 23.10 -33.28 23.90
N LYS A 267 23.86 -33.29 25.00
CA LYS A 267 25.03 -34.13 25.15
C LYS A 267 24.68 -35.60 25.25
N THR A 268 23.45 -35.91 25.64
CA THR A 268 23.00 -37.29 25.93
C THR A 268 21.75 -37.72 25.17
N LYS A 269 20.87 -36.76 24.83
CA LYS A 269 19.64 -37.04 24.09
C LYS A 269 19.92 -37.16 22.60
N THR A 270 19.28 -38.11 21.96
CA THR A 270 19.18 -38.25 20.50
C THR A 270 17.76 -37.90 20.06
N GLY A 271 17.62 -37.31 18.85
CA GLY A 271 16.35 -36.81 18.35
C GLY A 271 16.00 -35.40 18.89
N ASP A 272 14.86 -34.89 18.50
CA ASP A 272 14.46 -33.51 18.74
C ASP A 272 14.36 -33.17 20.23
N ILE A 273 14.66 -31.90 20.54
CA ILE A 273 14.53 -31.33 21.88
C ILE A 273 13.43 -30.29 21.86
N ILE A 274 12.47 -30.39 22.78
CA ILE A 274 11.31 -29.52 22.85
C ILE A 274 11.28 -28.77 24.19
N VAL A 275 11.18 -27.46 24.13
CA VAL A 275 10.98 -26.59 25.29
C VAL A 275 9.64 -25.92 25.15
N ALA A 276 8.73 -26.18 26.11
CA ALA A 276 7.36 -25.69 26.09
C ALA A 276 7.18 -24.48 27.03
N PHE A 277 6.66 -23.39 26.51
CA PHE A 277 6.39 -22.15 27.25
C PHE A 277 4.90 -22.04 27.58
N MET A 278 4.60 -21.99 28.86
CA MET A 278 3.23 -21.78 29.35
C MET A 278 2.75 -20.37 29.01
N GLY A 279 1.45 -20.23 28.76
CA GLY A 279 0.84 -18.93 28.48
C GLY A 279 1.03 -17.91 29.59
N GLY A 280 1.08 -16.65 29.21
CA GLY A 280 1.22 -15.49 30.11
C GLY A 280 2.26 -14.49 29.62
N THR A 281 2.41 -13.40 30.37
CA THR A 281 3.35 -12.33 30.02
C THR A 281 4.72 -12.60 30.64
N TYR A 282 5.71 -12.70 29.78
CA TYR A 282 7.12 -12.75 30.14
C TYR A 282 7.71 -11.35 30.08
N PRO A 283 8.71 -11.04 30.93
CA PRO A 283 9.45 -9.78 30.82
C PRO A 283 10.20 -9.70 29.48
N SER A 284 10.80 -8.56 29.20
CA SER A 284 11.67 -8.39 28.03
C SER A 284 12.74 -9.48 27.98
N LEU A 285 12.98 -10.00 26.77
CA LEU A 285 13.87 -11.10 26.48
C LEU A 285 15.09 -10.59 25.72
N SER A 286 16.30 -10.93 26.18
CA SER A 286 17.53 -10.68 25.42
C SER A 286 18.36 -11.96 25.35
N ALA A 287 17.91 -12.92 24.55
CA ALA A 287 18.59 -14.21 24.43
C ALA A 287 19.57 -14.21 23.26
N VAL A 288 20.74 -14.80 23.47
CA VAL A 288 21.73 -15.03 22.41
C VAL A 288 21.97 -16.53 22.27
N LEU A 289 21.57 -17.06 21.13
CA LEU A 289 21.85 -18.44 20.72
C LEU A 289 23.11 -18.43 19.83
N THR A 290 24.01 -19.35 20.09
CA THR A 290 25.31 -19.48 19.39
C THR A 290 25.44 -20.86 18.75
N ALA A 291 26.58 -21.16 18.14
CA ALA A 291 26.87 -22.48 17.59
C ALA A 291 26.70 -23.61 18.63
N GLU A 292 26.90 -23.32 19.92
CA GLU A 292 26.68 -24.30 20.99
C GLU A 292 25.21 -24.69 21.15
N ASP A 293 24.31 -23.81 20.75
CA ASP A 293 22.87 -23.98 20.84
C ASP A 293 22.26 -24.61 19.60
N SER A 294 23.07 -24.88 18.58
CA SER A 294 22.62 -25.45 17.31
C SER A 294 22.02 -26.86 17.53
N GLY A 295 20.90 -27.11 16.86
CA GLY A 295 20.47 -28.46 16.54
C GLY A 295 21.27 -29.06 15.37
N SER A 296 20.73 -30.09 14.77
CA SER A 296 21.22 -30.73 13.54
C SER A 296 20.05 -31.25 12.73
N PRO A 297 20.22 -31.67 11.46
CA PRO A 297 19.14 -32.24 10.67
C PRO A 297 18.42 -33.45 11.31
N GLY A 298 19.09 -34.15 12.21
CA GLY A 298 18.49 -35.25 12.97
C GLY A 298 18.13 -34.93 14.42
N GLN A 299 18.34 -33.71 14.87
CA GLN A 299 18.04 -33.21 16.21
C GLN A 299 17.72 -31.75 16.17
N ARG A 300 16.49 -31.38 15.87
CA ARG A 300 16.02 -30.01 15.87
C ARG A 300 15.72 -29.56 17.30
N ILE A 301 16.00 -28.27 17.61
CA ILE A 301 15.65 -27.68 18.89
C ILE A 301 14.44 -26.78 18.66
N THR A 302 13.35 -27.05 19.36
CA THR A 302 12.08 -26.33 19.23
C THR A 302 11.74 -25.64 20.56
N TYR A 303 11.61 -24.32 20.53
CA TYR A 303 11.01 -23.53 21.59
C TYR A 303 9.58 -23.20 21.16
N CYS A 304 8.56 -23.64 21.89
CA CYS A 304 7.18 -23.50 21.46
C CYS A 304 6.22 -23.13 22.60
N ALA A 305 5.07 -22.58 22.23
CA ALA A 305 3.96 -22.37 23.16
C ALA A 305 3.40 -23.73 23.65
N TYR A 306 2.91 -23.78 24.88
CA TYR A 306 2.27 -24.92 25.50
C TYR A 306 0.76 -24.77 25.57
N GLY A 307 0.03 -25.73 25.01
CA GLY A 307 -1.43 -25.74 25.02
C GLY A 307 -2.03 -24.49 24.36
N ASP A 308 -3.19 -24.08 24.82
CA ASP A 308 -3.90 -22.89 24.33
C ASP A 308 -3.36 -21.57 24.92
N GLY A 309 -2.25 -21.62 25.66
CA GLY A 309 -1.66 -20.46 26.31
C GLY A 309 -0.74 -19.70 25.37
N GLU A 310 -0.89 -18.38 25.27
CA GLU A 310 -0.04 -17.50 24.47
C GLU A 310 1.12 -16.97 25.34
N PRO A 311 2.37 -17.36 25.07
CA PRO A 311 3.56 -16.73 25.67
C PRO A 311 3.82 -15.38 25.04
N VAL A 312 3.65 -14.29 25.79
CA VAL A 312 3.85 -12.91 25.33
C VAL A 312 5.14 -12.35 25.91
N PHE A 313 6.12 -12.09 25.06
CA PHE A 313 7.35 -11.35 25.43
C PHE A 313 7.12 -9.86 25.22
N LYS A 314 7.09 -9.10 26.32
CA LYS A 314 6.68 -7.70 26.33
C LYS A 314 7.89 -6.78 26.55
N GLY A 315 8.24 -6.01 25.51
CA GLY A 315 9.30 -4.98 25.54
C GLY A 315 8.75 -3.54 25.52
N GLY A 316 7.43 -3.35 25.54
CA GLY A 316 6.79 -2.05 25.51
C GLY A 316 6.05 -1.71 26.81
N VAL A 317 5.97 -0.41 27.11
CA VAL A 317 5.11 0.13 28.18
C VAL A 317 3.72 0.41 27.59
N THR A 318 2.69 -0.04 28.27
CA THR A 318 1.28 0.18 27.88
C THR A 318 0.63 1.27 28.70
N PHE A 319 -0.21 2.03 28.04
CA PHE A 319 -1.04 3.09 28.62
C PHE A 319 -2.47 2.91 28.11
N THR A 320 -3.42 3.30 28.92
CA THR A 320 -4.84 3.35 28.54
C THR A 320 -5.33 4.80 28.53
N ALA A 321 -6.49 5.04 27.97
CA ALA A 321 -7.10 6.37 27.99
C ALA A 321 -7.27 6.92 29.44
N ASP A 322 -7.41 6.04 30.44
CA ASP A 322 -7.55 6.40 31.86
C ASP A 322 -6.25 6.90 32.51
N ASP A 323 -5.10 6.66 31.88
CA ASP A 323 -3.79 7.17 32.34
C ASP A 323 -3.59 8.66 32.00
N PHE A 324 -4.41 9.22 31.12
CA PHE A 324 -4.34 10.61 30.71
C PHE A 324 -5.16 11.51 31.61
N SER A 325 -4.68 12.73 31.82
CA SER A 325 -5.31 13.76 32.65
C SER A 325 -5.78 14.98 31.87
N ASP A 326 -6.69 15.77 32.44
CA ASP A 326 -7.14 17.04 31.84
C ASP A 326 -6.02 18.09 31.79
N LEU A 327 -6.14 19.01 30.82
CA LEU A 327 -5.25 20.16 30.72
C LEU A 327 -5.49 21.19 31.83
N THR A 328 -4.44 21.87 32.23
CA THR A 328 -4.57 23.12 32.99
C THR A 328 -5.08 24.24 32.09
N ALA A 329 -5.57 25.36 32.67
CA ALA A 329 -6.02 26.50 31.89
C ALA A 329 -4.89 27.12 31.02
N GLU A 330 -3.65 27.10 31.51
CA GLU A 330 -2.48 27.58 30.78
C GLU A 330 -2.13 26.69 29.59
N GLU A 331 -2.13 25.37 29.77
CA GLU A 331 -1.90 24.39 28.71
C GLU A 331 -3.01 24.46 27.65
N ALA A 332 -4.28 24.55 28.08
CA ALA A 332 -5.42 24.63 27.17
C ALA A 332 -5.35 25.88 26.25
N ALA A 333 -4.70 26.95 26.68
CA ALA A 333 -4.54 28.15 25.88
C ALA A 333 -3.58 28.00 24.68
N ARG A 334 -2.78 26.90 24.65
CA ARG A 334 -1.88 26.59 23.53
C ARG A 334 -2.62 26.00 22.31
N PHE A 335 -3.82 25.49 22.51
CA PHE A 335 -4.63 24.78 21.52
C PHE A 335 -5.86 25.60 21.11
N THR A 336 -6.51 25.21 20.02
CA THR A 336 -7.80 25.82 19.69
C THR A 336 -8.83 25.50 20.79
N ALA A 337 -9.75 26.42 21.08
CA ALA A 337 -10.74 26.26 22.13
C ALA A 337 -11.62 24.99 21.99
N LYS A 338 -11.85 24.53 20.75
CA LYS A 338 -12.57 23.31 20.43
C LYS A 338 -11.72 22.07 20.72
N ALA A 339 -10.48 22.06 20.27
CA ALA A 339 -9.57 20.93 20.45
C ALA A 339 -9.19 20.71 21.92
N ALA A 340 -8.94 21.78 22.68
CA ALA A 340 -8.59 21.73 24.10
C ALA A 340 -9.59 20.95 24.97
N GLN A 341 -10.87 20.85 24.56
CA GLN A 341 -11.89 20.07 25.27
C GLN A 341 -11.65 18.57 25.16
N LYS A 342 -11.02 18.11 24.08
CA LYS A 342 -10.77 16.68 23.79
C LYS A 342 -9.33 16.27 24.05
N ILE A 343 -8.39 17.22 24.08
CA ILE A 343 -6.98 16.91 24.33
C ILE A 343 -6.81 16.48 25.80
N ARG A 344 -6.00 15.45 25.97
CA ARG A 344 -5.56 14.94 27.26
C ARG A 344 -4.04 14.86 27.27
N LYS A 345 -3.46 14.84 28.47
CA LYS A 345 -2.00 14.79 28.64
C LYS A 345 -1.55 13.68 29.56
N ILE A 346 -0.31 13.23 29.36
CA ILE A 346 0.40 12.32 30.26
C ILE A 346 1.86 12.77 30.40
N ASP A 347 2.42 12.61 31.59
CA ASP A 347 3.85 12.78 31.85
C ASP A 347 4.54 11.44 31.53
N LEU A 348 5.25 11.38 30.41
CA LEU A 348 5.94 10.17 29.98
C LEU A 348 7.18 9.87 30.83
N LEU A 349 7.96 10.89 31.23
CA LEU A 349 9.19 10.68 32.01
C LEU A 349 8.92 10.15 33.42
N ALA A 350 7.69 10.21 33.90
CA ALA A 350 7.28 9.51 35.11
C ALA A 350 7.15 7.98 34.93
N ARG A 351 7.17 7.49 33.70
CA ARG A 351 6.87 6.09 33.34
C ARG A 351 7.89 5.42 32.41
N ILE A 352 8.63 6.19 31.63
CA ILE A 352 9.64 5.71 30.68
C ILE A 352 10.92 6.53 30.83
N GLU A 353 12.08 5.90 30.63
CA GLU A 353 13.38 6.54 30.89
C GLU A 353 13.86 7.39 29.72
N ASP A 354 13.53 7.01 28.49
CA ASP A 354 14.00 7.67 27.26
C ASP A 354 12.85 7.93 26.27
N ILE A 355 12.77 9.17 25.79
CA ILE A 355 11.81 9.64 24.77
C ILE A 355 12.45 10.05 23.45
N SER A 356 13.77 9.84 23.30
CA SER A 356 14.54 10.31 22.13
C SER A 356 14.09 9.63 20.81
N HIS A 357 13.58 8.42 20.90
CA HIS A 357 13.06 7.64 19.76
C HIS A 357 11.55 7.35 19.91
N PHE A 358 10.83 8.33 20.46
CA PHE A 358 9.41 8.20 20.77
C PHE A 358 8.58 7.74 19.57
N ARG A 359 7.90 6.63 19.75
CA ARG A 359 6.82 6.15 18.87
C ARG A 359 5.74 5.55 19.73
N MET A 360 4.50 5.92 19.47
CA MET A 360 3.33 5.40 20.20
C MET A 360 2.34 4.79 19.22
N TYR A 361 1.82 3.64 19.56
CA TYR A 361 0.90 2.87 18.76
C TYR A 361 -0.41 2.70 19.51
N GLY A 362 -1.54 3.00 18.86
CA GLY A 362 -2.89 2.70 19.31
C GLY A 362 -3.50 1.58 18.46
N GLU A 363 -4.76 1.28 18.67
CA GLU A 363 -5.49 0.24 17.92
C GLU A 363 -5.52 0.51 16.41
N ASP A 364 -5.62 1.79 16.01
CA ASP A 364 -5.70 2.19 14.60
C ASP A 364 -4.34 2.26 13.89
N GLY A 365 -3.24 2.22 14.62
CA GLY A 365 -1.88 2.29 14.09
C GLY A 365 -0.96 3.22 14.88
N ILE A 366 0.12 3.68 14.22
CA ILE A 366 1.05 4.64 14.81
C ILE A 366 0.40 6.02 14.93
N LEU A 367 0.56 6.67 16.08
CA LEU A 367 0.23 8.07 16.23
C LEU A 367 1.29 8.92 15.52
N TYR A 368 0.87 10.07 15.02
CA TYR A 368 1.74 11.00 14.28
C TYR A 368 1.65 12.42 14.90
N PRO A 369 2.70 13.23 14.72
CA PRO A 369 2.66 14.62 15.17
C PRO A 369 1.51 15.37 14.54
N ALA A 370 0.85 16.23 15.33
CA ALA A 370 -0.20 17.14 14.87
C ALA A 370 0.21 17.81 13.55
N ARG A 371 -0.68 17.89 12.58
CA ARG A 371 -0.33 18.29 11.22
C ARG A 371 -1.41 19.10 10.48
N TYR A 372 -0.95 19.89 9.50
CA TYR A 372 -1.82 20.58 8.57
C TYR A 372 -1.32 20.45 7.12
N PRO A 373 -2.15 19.92 6.20
CA PRO A 373 -3.49 19.34 6.44
C PRO A 373 -3.43 18.02 7.18
N ASN A 374 -4.57 17.62 7.77
CA ASN A 374 -4.73 16.30 8.39
C ASN A 374 -4.63 15.19 7.34
N LYS A 375 -4.42 13.95 7.78
CA LYS A 375 -4.53 12.80 6.89
C LYS A 375 -5.95 12.67 6.33
N TYR A 376 -6.08 11.99 5.21
CA TYR A 376 -7.39 11.53 4.74
C TYR A 376 -7.98 10.49 5.71
N PRO A 377 -9.31 10.30 5.73
CA PRO A 377 -9.95 9.33 6.62
C PRO A 377 -9.47 7.88 6.42
N ASP A 378 -8.93 7.55 5.27
CA ASP A 378 -8.33 6.23 4.96
C ASP A 378 -6.89 6.08 5.45
N GLY A 379 -6.36 7.08 6.15
CA GLY A 379 -5.01 7.12 6.70
C GLY A 379 -3.92 7.55 5.72
N THR A 380 -4.26 7.82 4.45
CA THR A 380 -3.30 8.34 3.47
C THR A 380 -2.88 9.76 3.80
N ASP A 381 -1.65 10.13 3.43
CA ASP A 381 -1.15 11.49 3.66
C ASP A 381 -1.83 12.49 2.73
N GLN A 382 -2.41 13.53 3.31
CA GLN A 382 -2.81 14.71 2.56
C GLN A 382 -1.63 15.69 2.54
N LEU A 383 -1.00 15.82 1.38
CA LEU A 383 0.08 16.76 1.14
C LEU A 383 -0.38 17.84 0.16
N ILE A 384 0.11 19.05 0.33
CA ILE A 384 -0.20 20.16 -0.58
C ILE A 384 1.05 20.49 -1.38
N MET A 385 0.92 20.60 -2.68
CA MET A 385 1.95 21.19 -3.56
C MET A 385 2.11 22.66 -3.18
N ALA A 386 3.06 22.96 -2.30
CA ALA A 386 3.05 24.18 -1.51
C ALA A 386 4.23 25.11 -1.79
N ALA A 387 5.33 24.59 -2.35
CA ALA A 387 6.53 25.39 -2.50
C ALA A 387 7.35 25.01 -3.74
N THR A 388 8.29 25.89 -4.07
CA THR A 388 9.36 25.66 -5.02
C THR A 388 10.71 25.86 -4.33
N THR A 389 11.73 25.12 -4.76
CA THR A 389 13.08 25.26 -4.24
C THR A 389 13.72 26.55 -4.74
N VAL A 390 14.25 27.37 -3.85
CA VAL A 390 14.97 28.62 -4.18
C VAL A 390 16.46 28.41 -4.15
N SER A 391 16.92 27.67 -3.14
CA SER A 391 18.32 27.28 -2.98
C SER A 391 18.39 25.91 -2.31
N HIS A 392 19.60 25.37 -2.08
CA HIS A 392 19.78 24.07 -1.43
C HIS A 392 19.24 23.99 0.02
N ASN A 393 18.87 25.11 0.61
CA ASN A 393 18.31 25.16 1.96
C ASN A 393 17.16 26.16 2.10
N GLU A 394 16.54 26.60 1.01
CA GLU A 394 15.44 27.56 1.02
C GLU A 394 14.30 27.13 0.12
N LEU A 395 13.10 27.25 0.64
CA LEU A 395 11.83 27.00 -0.05
C LEU A 395 10.99 28.28 -0.08
N MET A 396 10.34 28.55 -1.22
CA MET A 396 9.37 29.64 -1.37
C MET A 396 7.97 29.05 -1.45
N ILE A 397 7.09 29.46 -0.53
CA ILE A 397 5.70 29.02 -0.53
C ILE A 397 4.95 29.63 -1.72
N THR A 398 4.37 28.77 -2.56
CA THR A 398 3.60 29.15 -3.75
C THR A 398 2.09 29.19 -3.47
N GLN A 399 1.62 28.42 -2.48
CA GLN A 399 0.19 28.33 -2.17
C GLN A 399 -0.23 29.27 -1.04
N ARG A 400 -1.20 30.15 -1.34
CA ARG A 400 -1.73 31.14 -0.38
C ARG A 400 -2.26 30.51 0.91
N ILE A 401 -2.88 29.32 0.83
CA ILE A 401 -3.42 28.64 2.01
C ILE A 401 -2.30 28.27 2.98
N MET A 402 -1.18 27.75 2.49
CA MET A 402 -0.02 27.38 3.30
C MET A 402 0.70 28.60 3.84
N LYS A 403 0.80 29.68 3.04
CA LYS A 403 1.35 30.95 3.51
C LYS A 403 0.53 31.52 4.68
N ASN A 404 -0.78 31.62 4.53
CA ASN A 404 -1.66 32.11 5.60
C ASN A 404 -1.58 31.24 6.87
N LYS A 405 -1.44 29.92 6.68
CA LYS A 405 -1.30 28.98 7.80
C LYS A 405 0.01 29.21 8.54
N LEU A 406 1.13 29.32 7.83
CA LEU A 406 2.45 29.61 8.41
C LEU A 406 2.47 30.94 9.17
N GLU A 407 1.86 31.98 8.60
CA GLU A 407 1.76 33.31 9.24
C GLU A 407 0.84 33.31 10.47
N GLY A 408 -0.09 32.36 10.56
CA GLY A 408 -1.04 32.22 11.67
C GLY A 408 -0.49 31.52 12.91
N TYR A 409 0.65 30.84 12.85
CA TYR A 409 1.23 30.21 14.02
C TYR A 409 1.83 31.26 14.97
N ALA A 410 1.49 31.14 16.26
CA ALA A 410 1.94 32.08 17.28
C ALA A 410 3.45 31.91 17.59
N ASP A 411 3.91 30.68 17.62
CA ASP A 411 5.33 30.30 17.82
C ASP A 411 5.67 29.20 16.82
N ARG A 412 6.75 29.40 16.07
CA ARG A 412 7.21 28.46 15.01
C ARG A 412 8.48 27.69 15.35
N THR A 413 8.96 27.80 16.59
CA THR A 413 10.24 27.22 17.00
C THR A 413 10.33 25.71 16.74
N ASN A 414 9.22 24.98 16.88
CA ASN A 414 9.16 23.54 16.69
C ASN A 414 8.48 23.12 15.38
N LEU A 415 8.22 24.06 14.48
CA LEU A 415 7.56 23.78 13.20
C LEU A 415 8.47 22.96 12.31
N LYS A 416 7.91 21.89 11.75
CA LYS A 416 8.57 21.04 10.74
C LYS A 416 7.67 20.94 9.49
N ILE A 417 8.28 20.53 8.38
CA ILE A 417 7.59 20.12 7.16
C ILE A 417 7.82 18.63 6.94
N TYR A 418 6.77 17.93 6.50
CA TYR A 418 6.80 16.51 6.18
C TYR A 418 6.23 16.30 4.78
N GLY A 419 6.98 15.67 3.90
CA GLY A 419 6.51 15.39 2.54
C GLY A 419 7.61 15.06 1.55
N PHE A 420 7.27 15.14 0.27
CA PHE A 420 8.20 14.92 -0.85
C PHE A 420 9.05 16.19 -1.08
N LEU A 421 10.08 16.34 -0.29
CA LEU A 421 10.91 17.55 -0.28
C LEU A 421 12.00 17.53 -1.36
N THR A 422 12.50 16.33 -1.68
CA THR A 422 13.57 16.13 -2.67
C THR A 422 13.14 15.21 -3.80
N TYR A 423 12.88 13.95 -3.53
CA TYR A 423 12.36 12.98 -4.52
C TYR A 423 10.83 12.83 -4.43
N GLY A 424 10.17 12.51 -5.56
CA GLY A 424 8.74 12.23 -5.58
C GLY A 424 8.35 10.89 -4.92
N TRP A 425 9.32 10.06 -4.59
CA TRP A 425 9.13 8.74 -4.03
C TRP A 425 9.62 8.58 -2.58
N HIS A 426 10.26 9.64 -2.00
CA HIS A 426 10.75 9.63 -0.63
C HIS A 426 10.23 10.82 0.15
N LYS A 427 9.51 10.57 1.24
CA LYS A 427 9.06 11.59 2.17
C LYS A 427 10.05 11.72 3.30
N GLU A 428 10.23 12.94 3.76
CA GLU A 428 11.15 13.26 4.86
C GLU A 428 10.58 14.39 5.73
N THR A 429 11.10 14.50 6.94
CA THR A 429 10.72 15.55 7.88
C THR A 429 11.90 16.46 8.12
N LEU A 430 11.73 17.75 7.82
CA LEU A 430 12.78 18.76 8.03
C LEU A 430 12.24 19.95 8.81
N SER A 431 13.13 20.64 9.51
CA SER A 431 12.77 21.81 10.33
C SER A 431 12.51 23.04 9.46
N VAL A 432 11.61 23.90 9.90
CA VAL A 432 11.36 25.22 9.33
C VAL A 432 12.09 26.26 10.17
N GLY A 433 12.98 27.01 9.54
CA GLY A 433 13.71 28.09 10.19
C GLY A 433 13.11 29.48 9.91
N ASP A 434 13.99 30.49 9.70
CA ASP A 434 13.56 31.85 9.48
C ASP A 434 12.66 32.01 8.25
N TYR A 435 11.59 32.78 8.41
CA TYR A 435 10.60 33.04 7.37
C TYR A 435 10.48 34.53 7.07
N ASP A 436 10.59 34.88 5.79
CA ASP A 436 10.36 36.26 5.32
C ASP A 436 8.96 36.40 4.70
N PRO A 437 8.00 37.06 5.36
CA PRO A 437 6.65 37.20 4.86
C PRO A 437 6.56 38.06 3.57
N ALA A 438 7.56 38.87 3.28
CA ALA A 438 7.56 39.71 2.08
C ALA A 438 7.81 38.90 0.80
N THR A 439 8.71 37.95 0.88
CA THR A 439 9.06 37.04 -0.24
C THR A 439 8.33 35.69 -0.18
N GLY A 440 7.87 35.28 1.00
CA GLY A 440 7.30 33.96 1.22
C GLY A 440 8.35 32.85 1.32
N ILE A 441 9.62 33.22 1.52
CA ILE A 441 10.74 32.29 1.61
C ILE A 441 11.00 31.93 3.09
N PHE A 442 11.25 30.66 3.34
CA PHE A 442 11.78 30.17 4.61
C PHE A 442 13.01 29.29 4.39
N ASN A 443 13.93 29.30 5.35
CA ASN A 443 15.05 28.39 5.29
C ASN A 443 14.76 27.05 5.97
N VAL A 444 15.51 26.02 5.55
CA VAL A 444 15.47 24.65 6.08
C VAL A 444 16.85 24.37 6.65
N PRO A 445 17.04 24.59 7.98
CA PRO A 445 18.40 24.58 8.59
C PRO A 445 19.06 23.20 8.56
N ASP A 446 18.28 22.14 8.53
CA ASP A 446 18.73 20.75 8.49
C ASP A 446 18.67 20.12 7.08
N ALA A 447 18.60 20.93 6.03
CA ALA A 447 18.57 20.45 4.64
C ALA A 447 19.72 19.52 4.24
N SER A 448 20.89 19.65 4.87
CA SER A 448 22.02 18.76 4.66
C SER A 448 21.81 17.34 5.21
N SER A 449 20.83 17.15 6.08
CA SER A 449 20.43 15.83 6.58
C SER A 449 19.36 15.17 5.72
N SER A 450 18.89 15.82 4.64
CA SER A 450 17.93 15.24 3.72
C SER A 450 18.45 13.94 3.10
N TYR A 451 17.55 13.05 2.77
CA TYR A 451 17.89 11.77 2.12
C TYR A 451 18.72 11.98 0.86
N PHE A 452 18.39 12.97 0.06
CA PHE A 452 19.14 13.31 -1.14
C PHE A 452 20.58 13.76 -0.83
N ALA A 453 20.77 14.61 0.17
CA ALA A 453 22.09 15.07 0.57
C ALA A 453 22.97 13.91 1.05
N GLN A 454 22.39 12.96 1.79
CA GLN A 454 23.10 11.77 2.27
C GLN A 454 23.46 10.80 1.13
N LEU A 455 22.56 10.61 0.18
CA LEU A 455 22.74 9.68 -0.94
C LEU A 455 23.75 10.20 -1.98
N SER A 456 23.69 11.49 -2.33
CA SER A 456 24.42 12.09 -3.44
C SER A 456 25.68 12.84 -3.01
N GLY A 457 25.83 13.12 -1.70
CA GLY A 457 26.85 14.03 -1.19
C GLY A 457 26.63 15.50 -1.58
N ALA A 458 25.44 15.83 -2.12
CA ALA A 458 25.06 17.18 -2.51
C ALA A 458 24.64 18.03 -1.30
N PRO A 459 24.72 19.36 -1.36
CA PRO A 459 24.45 20.22 -0.22
C PRO A 459 22.96 20.52 -0.02
N GLY A 460 22.07 19.52 0.18
CA GLY A 460 20.71 19.79 0.65
C GLY A 460 19.58 19.55 -0.37
N LEU A 461 18.53 20.38 -0.38
CA LEU A 461 17.25 20.19 -1.09
C LEU A 461 17.30 20.27 -2.64
N ARG A 462 18.44 20.41 -3.23
CA ARG A 462 18.57 20.46 -4.70
C ARG A 462 18.42 19.08 -5.28
N TYR A 463 17.38 18.89 -6.08
CA TYR A 463 17.25 17.75 -6.96
C TYR A 463 18.26 17.89 -8.11
N MET A 464 19.09 16.83 -8.28
CA MET A 464 19.98 16.55 -9.43
C MET A 464 19.87 17.50 -10.61
N ALA A 465 20.82 17.73 -11.24
CA ALA A 465 22.17 17.55 -11.66
C ALA A 465 22.63 18.77 -12.41
N GLU A 466 23.83 19.13 -12.28
CA GLU A 466 24.52 19.87 -13.32
C GLU A 466 24.54 18.98 -14.59
N GLN A 467 23.43 18.92 -15.32
CA GLN A 467 23.48 18.66 -16.74
C GLN A 467 23.62 20.00 -17.42
N ASP A 468 24.75 20.24 -18.04
CA ASP A 468 25.08 21.47 -18.79
C ASP A 468 25.21 22.78 -17.98
N GLY A 469 25.62 22.72 -16.70
CA GLY A 469 25.82 23.92 -15.87
C GLY A 469 24.54 24.65 -15.43
N GLY A 470 23.40 23.98 -15.52
CA GLY A 470 22.11 24.49 -15.05
C GLY A 470 21.77 23.99 -13.65
N VAL A 471 21.15 24.84 -12.85
CA VAL A 471 20.58 24.48 -11.56
C VAL A 471 19.12 24.12 -11.77
N TYR A 472 18.77 22.86 -11.60
CA TYR A 472 17.36 22.46 -11.59
C TYR A 472 16.75 22.75 -10.23
N THR A 473 15.68 23.55 -10.21
CA THR A 473 14.83 23.77 -9.05
C THR A 473 13.66 22.81 -9.13
N LYS A 474 13.34 22.10 -8.04
CA LYS A 474 12.09 21.36 -7.96
C LYS A 474 10.95 22.37 -7.81
N GLU A 475 10.08 22.46 -8.81
CA GLU A 475 8.96 23.40 -8.83
C GLU A 475 7.75 22.91 -8.02
N ASP A 476 7.71 21.62 -7.66
CA ASP A 476 6.54 20.93 -7.11
C ASP A 476 6.85 20.26 -5.77
N VAL A 477 7.31 21.03 -4.77
CA VAL A 477 7.53 20.53 -3.42
C VAL A 477 6.20 20.38 -2.70
N THR A 478 5.85 19.14 -2.34
CA THR A 478 4.61 18.81 -1.67
C THR A 478 4.84 18.42 -0.22
N PHE A 479 4.16 19.08 0.72
CA PHE A 479 4.31 18.83 2.14
C PHE A 479 3.10 19.19 2.99
N ALA A 480 3.11 18.73 4.24
CA ALA A 480 2.28 19.21 5.33
C ALA A 480 3.15 19.90 6.38
N PHE A 481 2.63 20.91 7.07
CA PHE A 481 3.21 21.40 8.33
C PHE A 481 2.94 20.39 9.44
N VAL A 482 3.91 20.16 10.31
CA VAL A 482 3.77 19.22 11.42
C VAL A 482 4.34 19.78 12.71
N ASN A 483 3.88 19.22 13.84
CA ASN A 483 4.34 19.49 15.19
C ASN A 483 3.92 20.87 15.75
N MET A 484 2.73 21.35 15.37
CA MET A 484 2.20 22.62 15.89
C MET A 484 1.00 22.38 16.80
N PRO A 485 0.96 22.97 18.03
CA PRO A 485 -0.15 22.79 18.94
C PRO A 485 -1.51 23.21 18.37
N GLU A 486 -1.53 24.25 17.51
CA GLU A 486 -2.75 24.74 16.87
C GLU A 486 -3.37 23.74 15.89
N ASP A 487 -2.63 22.71 15.51
CA ASP A 487 -3.04 21.67 14.56
C ASP A 487 -3.39 20.32 15.25
N LEU A 488 -3.30 20.25 16.57
CA LEU A 488 -3.71 19.05 17.31
C LEU A 488 -5.25 19.01 17.40
N ASP A 489 -5.91 18.50 16.36
CA ASP A 489 -7.35 18.57 16.22
C ASP A 489 -8.02 17.30 15.63
N CYS A 490 -7.26 16.24 15.41
CA CYS A 490 -7.72 14.99 14.81
C CYS A 490 -7.29 13.77 15.63
N ASP A 491 -8.12 12.71 15.62
CA ASP A 491 -7.79 11.43 16.26
C ASP A 491 -6.49 10.85 15.64
N GLY A 492 -5.65 10.25 16.47
CA GLY A 492 -4.34 9.71 16.07
C GLY A 492 -3.20 10.73 16.07
N GLU A 493 -3.47 11.99 16.45
CA GLU A 493 -2.45 13.03 16.56
C GLU A 493 -1.94 13.25 17.98
N TYR A 494 -0.66 13.64 18.05
CA TYR A 494 -0.04 14.03 19.32
C TYR A 494 0.88 15.26 19.16
N ILE A 495 1.17 15.91 20.31
CA ILE A 495 2.30 16.82 20.51
C ILE A 495 3.12 16.30 21.68
N LEU A 496 4.41 16.13 21.50
CA LEU A 496 5.37 15.80 22.55
C LEU A 496 6.20 17.04 22.88
N ASP A 497 6.10 17.50 24.13
CA ASP A 497 7.02 18.50 24.67
C ASP A 497 8.26 17.76 25.22
N GLU A 498 9.29 17.66 24.39
CA GLU A 498 10.52 16.94 24.73
C GLU A 498 11.24 17.53 25.94
N SER A 499 11.03 18.83 26.25
CA SER A 499 11.70 19.51 27.37
C SER A 499 11.13 19.09 28.73
N THR A 500 9.84 18.73 28.76
CA THR A 500 9.12 18.34 29.99
C THR A 500 8.74 16.86 30.00
N GLY A 501 8.81 16.17 28.86
CA GLY A 501 8.28 14.82 28.70
C GLY A 501 6.76 14.75 28.69
N THR A 502 6.09 15.89 28.51
CA THR A 502 4.62 15.92 28.49
C THR A 502 4.11 15.60 27.10
N LEU A 503 3.30 14.54 26.99
CA LEU A 503 2.61 14.15 25.79
C LEU A 503 1.17 14.64 25.82
N TYR A 504 0.75 15.33 24.77
CA TYR A 504 -0.62 15.77 24.53
C TYR A 504 -1.19 14.92 23.38
N VAL A 505 -2.35 14.29 23.61
CA VAL A 505 -3.03 13.44 22.62
C VAL A 505 -4.45 13.95 22.42
N TYR A 506 -4.87 14.07 21.16
CA TYR A 506 -6.25 14.40 20.85
C TYR A 506 -7.15 13.17 21.03
N ASN A 507 -8.19 13.31 21.88
CA ASN A 507 -9.23 12.32 22.11
C ASN A 507 -8.71 10.88 22.33
N PRO A 508 -7.83 10.65 23.34
CA PRO A 508 -7.23 9.33 23.54
C PRO A 508 -8.28 8.25 23.80
N LYS A 509 -8.11 7.08 23.16
CA LYS A 509 -9.02 5.93 23.20
C LYS A 509 -8.23 4.62 23.31
N GLY A 510 -8.82 3.61 23.95
CA GLY A 510 -8.25 2.27 23.98
C GLY A 510 -6.91 2.16 24.70
N GLU A 511 -6.07 1.27 24.23
CA GLU A 511 -4.73 0.99 24.75
C GLU A 511 -3.66 1.52 23.79
N TYR A 512 -2.58 2.01 24.37
CA TYR A 512 -1.40 2.47 23.65
C TYR A 512 -0.17 1.69 24.08
N VAL A 513 0.74 1.44 23.13
CA VAL A 513 2.02 0.78 23.37
C VAL A 513 3.14 1.71 22.95
N ILE A 514 4.11 1.93 23.84
CA ILE A 514 5.38 2.62 23.55
C ILE A 514 6.51 1.59 23.72
N PRO A 515 7.18 1.16 22.65
CA PRO A 515 8.36 0.31 22.75
C PRO A 515 9.47 0.99 23.55
N GLN A 516 10.10 0.29 24.48
CA GLN A 516 11.13 0.83 25.36
C GLN A 516 12.31 -0.12 25.57
N GLU A 517 12.08 -1.40 25.49
CA GLU A 517 13.11 -2.41 25.75
C GLU A 517 13.30 -3.29 24.53
N THR A 518 14.53 -3.62 24.27
CA THR A 518 14.87 -4.59 23.24
C THR A 518 14.45 -5.98 23.70
N THR A 519 13.37 -6.49 23.11
CA THR A 519 12.96 -7.89 23.30
C THR A 519 13.36 -8.68 22.07
N ASN A 520 14.46 -9.45 22.16
CA ASN A 520 14.95 -10.18 21.01
C ASN A 520 15.56 -11.55 21.33
N ILE A 521 15.53 -12.40 20.30
CA ILE A 521 16.30 -13.63 20.20
C ILE A 521 17.31 -13.42 19.06
N ARG A 522 18.59 -13.39 19.40
CA ARG A 522 19.69 -13.29 18.44
C ARG A 522 20.33 -14.63 18.22
N LEU A 523 20.47 -15.02 16.97
CA LEU A 523 21.11 -16.27 16.56
C LEU A 523 22.43 -15.91 15.85
N PHE A 524 23.54 -16.43 16.35
CA PHE A 524 24.86 -16.34 15.73
C PHE A 524 25.42 -17.75 15.51
N ASP A 525 25.54 -18.16 14.25
CA ASP A 525 25.94 -19.51 13.87
C ASP A 525 25.06 -20.62 14.52
N ALA A 526 23.87 -20.28 14.99
CA ALA A 526 22.92 -21.22 15.60
C ALA A 526 22.00 -21.82 14.55
N ASN A 527 22.06 -23.14 14.38
CA ASN A 527 21.41 -23.84 13.30
C ASN A 527 20.29 -24.79 13.78
N CYS A 528 19.35 -25.08 12.89
CA CYS A 528 18.24 -26.04 13.13
C CYS A 528 17.43 -25.71 14.39
N ILE A 529 17.01 -24.44 14.48
CA ILE A 529 16.17 -23.90 15.55
C ILE A 529 14.76 -23.65 15.03
N THR A 530 13.76 -23.96 15.83
CA THR A 530 12.36 -23.59 15.59
C THR A 530 11.85 -22.70 16.73
N LEU A 531 11.22 -21.59 16.41
CA LEU A 531 10.41 -20.78 17.34
C LEU A 531 8.95 -20.91 16.89
N ARG A 532 8.06 -21.28 17.81
CA ARG A 532 6.66 -21.56 17.46
C ARG A 532 5.67 -20.98 18.48
N GLY A 533 4.65 -20.27 17.97
CA GLY A 533 3.53 -19.80 18.79
C GLY A 533 3.87 -18.69 19.79
N PHE A 534 4.96 -17.96 19.57
CA PHE A 534 5.37 -16.86 20.44
C PHE A 534 4.77 -15.53 19.98
N THR A 535 4.42 -14.68 20.93
CA THR A 535 4.04 -13.28 20.68
C THR A 535 5.11 -12.35 21.19
N PHE A 536 5.60 -11.47 20.32
CA PHE A 536 6.50 -10.37 20.64
C PHE A 536 5.73 -9.05 20.56
N LEU A 537 5.69 -8.29 21.66
CA LEU A 537 4.93 -7.04 21.77
C LEU A 537 5.81 -5.88 22.21
N GLY A 538 5.94 -4.89 21.33
CA GLY A 538 6.56 -3.61 21.68
C GLY A 538 8.09 -3.68 21.80
N SER A 539 8.79 -4.34 20.90
CA SER A 539 10.26 -4.37 20.90
C SER A 539 10.87 -3.07 20.35
N GLU A 540 11.95 -2.61 20.95
CA GLU A 540 12.75 -1.47 20.45
C GLU A 540 13.57 -1.82 19.20
N ASP A 541 14.05 -3.06 19.09
CA ASP A 541 14.80 -3.60 17.92
C ASP A 541 14.08 -4.83 17.37
N ALA A 542 14.61 -5.43 16.30
CA ALA A 542 14.06 -6.64 15.70
C ALA A 542 13.92 -7.79 16.71
N PRO A 543 12.72 -8.29 16.99
CA PRO A 543 12.50 -9.38 17.91
C PRO A 543 13.24 -10.68 17.57
N VAL A 544 13.50 -10.93 16.29
CA VAL A 544 14.31 -12.07 15.85
C VAL A 544 15.37 -11.60 14.86
N ARG A 545 16.63 -11.85 15.22
CA ARG A 545 17.76 -11.55 14.34
C ARG A 545 18.67 -12.76 14.23
N ALA A 546 18.85 -13.28 13.01
CA ALA A 546 19.70 -14.42 12.73
C ALA A 546 20.88 -13.98 11.84
N THR A 547 22.10 -14.27 12.27
CA THR A 547 23.31 -13.99 11.52
C THR A 547 24.10 -15.29 11.38
N SER A 548 24.50 -15.65 10.16
CA SER A 548 25.24 -16.87 9.85
C SER A 548 24.56 -18.15 10.37
N SER A 549 23.21 -18.18 10.36
CA SER A 549 22.41 -19.30 10.90
C SER A 549 21.58 -19.93 9.78
N CYS A 550 21.46 -21.26 9.79
CA CYS A 550 20.66 -21.99 8.82
C CYS A 550 19.61 -22.89 9.50
N GLY A 551 18.55 -23.25 8.76
CA GLY A 551 17.47 -24.06 9.30
C GLY A 551 16.68 -23.36 10.40
N LEU A 552 16.52 -22.04 10.34
CA LEU A 552 15.65 -21.28 11.23
C LEU A 552 14.21 -21.37 10.74
N TYR A 553 13.32 -21.88 11.60
CA TYR A 553 11.90 -21.97 11.35
C TYR A 553 11.14 -21.09 12.34
N LEU A 554 10.29 -20.23 11.82
CA LEU A 554 9.33 -19.44 12.59
C LEU A 554 7.93 -19.90 12.21
N ASP A 555 7.25 -20.55 13.14
CA ASP A 555 5.93 -21.13 12.91
C ASP A 555 4.91 -20.45 13.84
N ASP A 556 3.81 -19.94 13.31
CA ASP A 556 2.67 -19.38 14.04
C ASP A 556 3.04 -18.32 15.11
N CYS A 557 4.12 -17.58 14.87
CA CYS A 557 4.55 -16.49 15.75
C CYS A 557 3.82 -15.19 15.42
N ARG A 558 3.59 -14.36 16.45
CA ARG A 558 2.97 -13.05 16.31
C ARG A 558 3.95 -11.94 16.66
N PHE A 559 4.09 -10.97 15.79
CA PHE A 559 4.96 -9.82 15.95
C PHE A 559 4.11 -8.56 15.90
N LYS A 560 3.95 -7.91 17.04
CA LYS A 560 3.09 -6.72 17.18
C LYS A 560 3.90 -5.56 17.71
N VAL A 561 3.84 -4.46 16.97
CA VAL A 561 4.44 -3.19 17.35
C VAL A 561 5.96 -3.28 17.55
N THR A 562 6.72 -2.56 16.76
CA THR A 562 8.17 -2.39 16.96
C THR A 562 8.55 -0.93 16.75
N ALA A 563 9.50 -0.43 17.56
CA ALA A 563 10.17 0.83 17.28
C ALA A 563 11.35 0.63 16.32
N GLY A 564 11.87 -0.59 16.24
CA GLY A 564 12.88 -0.99 15.27
C GLY A 564 12.39 -0.93 13.83
N ASN A 565 13.31 -0.99 12.90
CA ASN A 565 12.97 -0.95 11.49
C ASN A 565 12.36 -2.26 10.98
N GLU A 566 12.66 -3.40 11.64
CA GLU A 566 12.21 -4.73 11.23
C GLU A 566 11.71 -5.56 12.41
N PHE A 567 10.87 -6.57 12.13
CA PHE A 567 10.53 -7.62 13.10
C PHE A 567 11.47 -8.83 13.01
N VAL A 568 11.76 -9.29 11.80
CA VAL A 568 12.62 -10.45 11.56
C VAL A 568 13.72 -10.08 10.59
N VAL A 569 14.96 -10.34 10.99
CA VAL A 569 16.15 -10.09 10.19
C VAL A 569 16.97 -11.36 10.08
N VAL A 570 17.25 -11.79 8.85
CA VAL A 570 18.15 -12.89 8.55
C VAL A 570 19.28 -12.39 7.68
N GLU A 571 20.51 -12.43 8.20
CA GLU A 571 21.69 -11.87 7.55
C GLU A 571 22.81 -12.91 7.48
N ARG A 572 23.63 -12.81 6.44
CA ARG A 572 24.80 -13.64 6.18
C ARG A 572 24.50 -15.15 6.12
N ALA A 573 24.65 -15.72 4.93
CA ALA A 573 24.68 -17.17 4.79
C ALA A 573 25.97 -17.75 5.37
N VAL A 574 25.89 -18.92 5.97
CA VAL A 574 27.08 -19.69 6.37
C VAL A 574 27.73 -20.26 5.10
N ARG A 575 29.03 -20.01 4.90
CA ARG A 575 29.76 -20.62 3.79
C ARG A 575 29.70 -22.15 3.86
N GLY A 576 29.23 -22.75 2.79
CA GLY A 576 29.22 -24.22 2.64
C GLY A 576 27.97 -24.94 3.12
N THR A 577 26.93 -24.19 3.46
CA THR A 577 25.61 -24.78 3.82
C THR A 577 24.49 -24.05 3.09
N ASP A 578 23.51 -24.79 2.64
CA ASP A 578 22.27 -24.23 2.12
C ASP A 578 21.54 -23.51 3.26
N LEU A 579 21.25 -22.21 3.07
CA LEU A 579 20.42 -21.48 4.01
C LEU A 579 18.97 -21.92 3.78
N ASP A 580 18.41 -22.64 4.74
CA ASP A 580 17.00 -23.01 4.75
C ASP A 580 16.30 -22.15 5.80
N PHE A 581 15.46 -21.22 5.33
CA PHE A 581 14.65 -20.35 6.18
C PHE A 581 13.18 -20.64 5.95
N ARG A 582 12.42 -20.75 7.03
CA ARG A 582 11.00 -21.00 6.96
C ARG A 582 10.22 -20.05 7.84
N LEU A 583 9.19 -19.45 7.26
CA LEU A 583 8.24 -18.54 7.90
C LEU A 583 6.83 -19.03 7.57
N THR A 584 6.12 -19.58 8.55
CA THR A 584 4.83 -20.23 8.29
C THR A 584 3.79 -19.81 9.33
N GLY A 585 2.60 -19.40 8.89
CA GLY A 585 1.48 -19.07 9.79
C GLY A 585 1.70 -17.85 10.68
N CYS A 586 2.75 -17.07 10.44
CA CYS A 586 3.09 -15.93 11.29
C CYS A 586 2.24 -14.68 10.98
N GLU A 587 2.09 -13.83 12.01
CA GLU A 587 1.39 -12.56 11.90
C GLU A 587 2.33 -11.41 12.25
N PHE A 588 2.32 -10.38 11.39
CA PHE A 588 3.11 -9.17 11.52
C PHE A 588 2.18 -7.96 11.48
N GLU A 589 2.19 -7.17 12.53
CA GLU A 589 1.32 -6.02 12.67
C GLU A 589 2.07 -4.78 13.16
N MET A 590 1.89 -3.65 12.45
CA MET A 590 2.40 -2.34 12.83
C MET A 590 3.94 -2.23 12.86
N ALA A 591 4.60 -2.54 11.74
CA ALA A 591 6.00 -2.20 11.56
C ALA A 591 6.14 -0.80 10.94
N PRO A 592 7.02 0.06 11.48
CA PRO A 592 7.22 1.39 10.90
C PRO A 592 7.91 1.37 9.53
N TYR A 593 8.71 0.35 9.25
CA TYR A 593 9.46 0.21 7.99
C TYR A 593 9.29 -1.16 7.36
N MET A 594 9.99 -2.22 7.83
CA MET A 594 9.87 -3.57 7.26
C MET A 594 9.32 -4.57 8.27
N ALA A 595 8.65 -5.63 7.78
CA ALA A 595 8.32 -6.73 8.66
C ALA A 595 9.41 -7.80 8.64
N VAL A 596 9.77 -8.31 7.48
CA VAL A 596 10.75 -9.39 7.34
C VAL A 596 11.81 -9.01 6.30
N ARG A 597 13.08 -9.10 6.69
CA ARG A 597 14.22 -8.92 5.81
C ARG A 597 15.10 -10.16 5.82
N VAL A 598 15.21 -10.79 4.66
CA VAL A 598 16.16 -11.91 4.45
C VAL A 598 17.14 -11.51 3.37
N HIS A 599 18.33 -11.13 3.82
CA HIS A 599 19.40 -10.65 2.96
C HIS A 599 20.70 -11.32 3.37
N PRO A 600 21.13 -12.37 2.70
CA PRO A 600 22.34 -13.11 3.03
C PRO A 600 23.61 -12.31 2.76
N GLN A 601 23.60 -11.03 2.98
CA GLN A 601 24.66 -10.05 2.80
C GLN A 601 25.89 -10.61 2.08
N GLN A 602 26.07 -10.33 0.81
CA GLN A 602 27.39 -10.34 0.23
C GLN A 602 27.46 -9.65 -1.14
N GLY A 603 28.07 -8.52 -1.26
CA GLY A 603 28.70 -8.13 -2.51
C GLY A 603 29.88 -9.06 -2.77
N GLY A 604 29.81 -9.98 -3.76
CA GLY A 604 30.93 -10.82 -4.15
C GLY A 604 30.50 -12.05 -4.94
N ALA A 605 31.47 -12.70 -5.60
CA ALA A 605 31.28 -13.89 -6.41
C ALA A 605 30.75 -15.11 -5.63
N ASP A 606 30.75 -15.05 -4.32
CA ASP A 606 30.42 -16.19 -3.43
C ASP A 606 28.89 -16.45 -3.31
N ARG A 607 28.02 -15.54 -3.78
CA ARG A 607 26.55 -15.66 -3.60
C ARG A 607 25.92 -16.84 -4.36
N PHE A 608 26.57 -17.32 -5.39
CA PHE A 608 26.07 -18.45 -6.20
C PHE A 608 26.52 -19.83 -5.73
N ASP A 609 27.53 -19.87 -4.86
CA ASP A 609 28.06 -21.11 -4.35
C ASP A 609 27.19 -21.72 -3.23
N TYR A 610 26.30 -20.87 -2.63
CA TYR A 610 25.49 -21.24 -1.47
C TYR A 610 24.07 -20.72 -1.64
N PRO A 611 23.17 -21.48 -2.28
CA PRO A 611 21.80 -21.05 -2.51
C PRO A 611 21.05 -20.86 -1.19
N VAL A 612 20.33 -19.74 -1.09
CA VAL A 612 19.38 -19.50 -0.03
C VAL A 612 18.04 -20.03 -0.49
N THR A 613 17.53 -21.05 0.21
CA THR A 613 16.15 -21.52 0.00
C THR A 613 15.23 -20.94 1.05
N GLY A 614 14.00 -20.65 0.69
CA GLY A 614 13.04 -20.03 1.60
C GLY A 614 11.62 -20.51 1.38
N VAL A 615 10.88 -20.72 2.48
CA VAL A 615 9.43 -20.94 2.45
C VAL A 615 8.74 -19.88 3.28
N TYR A 616 7.89 -19.09 2.63
CA TYR A 616 7.10 -18.02 3.22
C TYR A 616 5.63 -18.33 2.96
N ASP A 617 4.98 -19.05 3.86
CA ASP A 617 3.68 -19.64 3.59
C ASP A 617 2.66 -19.30 4.68
N ASN A 618 1.44 -18.96 4.28
CA ASN A 618 0.32 -18.74 5.18
C ASN A 618 0.53 -17.63 6.24
N ASN A 619 1.29 -16.59 5.92
CA ASN A 619 1.55 -15.48 6.83
C ASN A 619 0.58 -14.31 6.60
N ARG A 620 0.39 -13.47 7.61
CA ARG A 620 -0.35 -12.21 7.50
C ARG A 620 0.56 -11.04 7.82
N PHE A 621 0.56 -10.06 6.94
CA PHE A 621 1.27 -8.80 7.10
C PHE A 621 0.24 -7.67 7.08
N SER A 622 0.17 -6.87 8.13
CA SER A 622 -0.77 -5.75 8.21
C SER A 622 -0.15 -4.49 8.77
N LYS A 623 -0.53 -3.34 8.22
CA LYS A 623 -0.05 -2.02 8.65
C LYS A 623 1.48 -1.92 8.65
N ILE A 624 2.11 -2.27 7.51
CA ILE A 624 3.58 -2.26 7.36
C ILE A 624 4.02 -1.00 6.61
N GLY A 625 5.15 -0.40 7.04
CA GLY A 625 5.69 0.82 6.46
C GLY A 625 4.95 2.09 6.89
N ILE A 626 4.20 2.03 7.99
CA ILE A 626 3.31 3.12 8.43
C ILE A 626 4.05 4.32 9.05
N GLY A 627 5.32 4.17 9.37
CA GLY A 627 6.13 5.20 10.04
C GLY A 627 7.22 5.82 9.18
N GLN A 628 7.58 5.19 8.09
CA GLN A 628 8.65 5.63 7.17
C GLN A 628 8.33 5.21 5.74
N ASP A 629 8.68 6.06 4.78
CA ASP A 629 8.58 5.70 3.38
C ASP A 629 9.60 4.63 2.98
N GLY A 630 9.27 3.84 1.98
CA GLY A 630 10.10 2.73 1.51
C GLY A 630 9.89 1.43 2.28
N GLY A 631 8.87 1.37 3.14
CA GLY A 631 8.53 0.17 3.90
C GLY A 631 8.17 -1.03 3.04
N VAL A 632 8.62 -2.22 3.46
CA VAL A 632 8.40 -3.50 2.76
C VAL A 632 7.90 -4.54 3.74
N ALA A 633 6.82 -5.23 3.39
CA ALA A 633 6.36 -6.31 4.26
C ALA A 633 7.31 -7.52 4.21
N LEU A 634 7.71 -7.94 3.01
CA LEU A 634 8.66 -9.04 2.81
C LEU A 634 9.75 -8.64 1.82
N PHE A 635 10.97 -8.45 2.33
CA PHE A 635 12.17 -8.16 1.55
C PHE A 635 13.08 -9.38 1.50
N ILE A 636 13.32 -9.91 0.28
CA ILE A 636 14.22 -11.06 0.08
C ILE A 636 15.27 -10.75 -1.00
N ARG A 637 16.50 -11.18 -0.77
CA ARG A 637 17.57 -11.10 -1.77
C ARG A 637 18.36 -12.39 -1.88
N ASP A 638 18.95 -12.59 -3.06
CA ASP A 638 19.90 -13.66 -3.37
C ASP A 638 19.37 -15.07 -3.04
N HIS A 639 18.06 -15.30 -3.28
CA HIS A 639 17.43 -16.61 -3.09
C HIS A 639 17.52 -17.47 -4.37
N ASP A 640 17.69 -18.77 -4.18
CA ASP A 640 17.51 -19.78 -5.23
C ASP A 640 16.46 -20.80 -4.74
N SER A 641 15.36 -20.90 -5.49
CA SER A 641 14.25 -21.82 -5.18
C SER A 641 13.42 -21.41 -3.95
N ALA A 642 13.09 -20.13 -3.78
CA ALA A 642 12.17 -19.71 -2.75
C ALA A 642 10.69 -19.79 -3.19
N ARG A 643 9.80 -19.99 -2.21
CA ARG A 643 8.34 -19.99 -2.43
C ARG A 643 7.65 -19.06 -1.44
N ILE A 644 6.84 -18.13 -1.99
CA ILE A 644 5.99 -17.20 -1.24
C ILE A 644 4.55 -17.52 -1.60
N SER A 645 3.81 -18.16 -0.69
CA SER A 645 2.48 -18.70 -0.99
C SER A 645 1.47 -18.47 0.12
N HIS A 646 0.18 -18.30 -0.26
CA HIS A 646 -0.97 -18.21 0.65
C HIS A 646 -0.85 -17.11 1.71
N ASN A 647 -0.07 -16.04 1.45
CA ASN A 647 0.06 -14.94 2.38
C ASN A 647 -0.99 -13.87 2.11
N GLU A 648 -1.37 -13.15 3.17
CA GLU A 648 -2.19 -11.95 3.11
C GLU A 648 -1.35 -10.73 3.44
N PHE A 649 -1.34 -9.76 2.53
CA PHE A 649 -0.70 -8.46 2.70
C PHE A 649 -1.78 -7.37 2.70
N GLU A 650 -1.95 -6.70 3.82
CA GLU A 650 -2.98 -5.68 4.02
C GLU A 650 -2.37 -4.40 4.59
N ASP A 651 -2.77 -3.25 4.04
CA ASP A 651 -2.31 -1.95 4.54
C ASP A 651 -0.78 -1.79 4.54
N CYS A 652 -0.12 -2.25 3.48
CA CYS A 652 1.30 -1.99 3.28
C CYS A 652 1.47 -0.61 2.61
N ALA A 653 2.12 0.32 3.31
CA ALA A 653 2.22 1.71 2.84
C ALA A 653 2.94 1.83 1.50
N ARG A 654 3.90 0.95 1.23
CA ARG A 654 4.59 0.83 -0.05
C ARG A 654 4.60 -0.63 -0.52
N TYR A 655 5.71 -1.31 -0.57
CA TYR A 655 5.82 -2.66 -1.13
C TYR A 655 5.24 -3.74 -0.21
N ALA A 656 4.49 -4.69 -0.78
CA ALA A 656 4.20 -5.94 -0.09
C ALA A 656 5.40 -6.90 -0.19
N ILE A 657 5.91 -7.09 -1.39
CA ILE A 657 7.08 -7.94 -1.65
C ILE A 657 8.09 -7.17 -2.49
N THR A 658 9.35 -7.16 -2.04
CA THR A 658 10.48 -6.72 -2.85
C THR A 658 11.50 -7.85 -2.91
N TYR A 659 11.97 -8.16 -4.11
CA TYR A 659 13.00 -9.17 -4.29
C TYR A 659 14.08 -8.70 -5.28
N GLY A 660 15.28 -9.25 -5.15
CA GLY A 660 16.37 -9.00 -6.07
C GLY A 660 17.45 -10.08 -5.98
N GLY A 661 18.12 -10.39 -7.09
CA GLY A 661 19.10 -11.47 -7.20
C GLY A 661 18.50 -12.87 -6.98
N CYS A 662 17.18 -13.02 -7.20
CA CYS A 662 16.48 -14.27 -6.93
C CYS A 662 16.31 -15.08 -8.23
N ASN A 663 16.42 -16.42 -8.11
CA ASN A 663 16.19 -17.34 -9.19
C ASN A 663 15.23 -18.45 -8.75
N ASN A 664 14.44 -18.99 -9.68
CA ASN A 664 13.48 -20.04 -9.42
C ASN A 664 12.50 -19.67 -8.27
N LEU A 665 12.21 -18.38 -8.11
CA LEU A 665 11.26 -17.85 -7.13
C LEU A 665 9.83 -18.12 -7.60
N ILE A 666 8.98 -18.60 -6.69
CA ILE A 666 7.55 -18.78 -6.96
C ILE A 666 6.75 -17.93 -5.98
N ILE A 667 5.96 -16.99 -6.51
CA ILE A 667 5.01 -16.16 -5.75
C ILE A 667 3.61 -16.54 -6.20
N GLU A 668 2.84 -17.25 -5.36
CA GLU A 668 1.56 -17.77 -5.78
C GLU A 668 0.50 -17.82 -4.65
N TYR A 669 -0.77 -17.72 -5.03
CA TYR A 669 -1.94 -17.80 -4.14
C TYR A 669 -1.94 -16.75 -3.02
N ASN A 670 -1.24 -15.63 -3.18
CA ASN A 670 -1.24 -14.54 -2.19
C ASN A 670 -2.37 -13.55 -2.47
N VAL A 671 -2.80 -12.86 -1.41
CA VAL A 671 -3.76 -11.76 -1.48
C VAL A 671 -3.07 -10.47 -1.10
N PHE A 672 -3.21 -9.45 -1.93
CA PHE A 672 -2.70 -8.10 -1.71
C PHE A 672 -3.86 -7.12 -1.64
N ARG A 673 -4.02 -6.44 -0.50
CA ARG A 673 -5.10 -5.50 -0.23
C ARG A 673 -4.56 -4.17 0.26
N ARG A 674 -4.96 -3.08 -0.36
CA ARG A 674 -4.54 -1.72 0.02
C ARG A 674 -3.03 -1.58 0.24
N CYS A 675 -2.23 -2.19 -0.64
CA CYS A 675 -0.79 -1.98 -0.69
C CYS A 675 -0.48 -0.78 -1.60
N MET A 676 0.69 -0.17 -1.45
CA MET A 676 1.09 1.03 -2.22
C MET A 676 0.17 2.25 -2.03
N TYR A 677 -0.48 2.40 -0.88
CA TYR A 677 -1.45 3.49 -0.69
C TYR A 677 -0.80 4.84 -0.33
N ASN A 678 0.48 4.85 0.04
CA ASN A 678 1.19 6.04 0.53
C ASN A 678 2.49 6.34 -0.23
N SER A 679 2.64 5.83 -1.43
CA SER A 679 3.77 6.06 -2.33
C SER A 679 3.27 6.18 -3.76
N ASP A 680 3.94 7.00 -4.55
CA ASP A 680 3.66 7.24 -5.97
C ASP A 680 4.72 6.66 -6.90
N ASP A 681 5.64 5.84 -6.35
CA ASP A 681 6.65 5.10 -7.10
C ASP A 681 6.88 3.72 -6.51
N GLY A 682 6.81 2.68 -7.34
CA GLY A 682 6.96 1.28 -6.95
C GLY A 682 5.77 0.41 -7.33
N GLY A 683 5.76 -0.84 -6.89
CA GLY A 683 4.69 -1.82 -7.11
C GLY A 683 4.41 -2.65 -5.86
N VAL A 684 3.22 -3.23 -5.79
CA VAL A 684 2.87 -4.17 -4.70
C VAL A 684 3.90 -5.30 -4.65
N ILE A 685 4.24 -5.87 -5.82
CA ILE A 685 5.43 -6.70 -6.00
C ILE A 685 6.42 -5.89 -6.82
N TYR A 686 7.61 -5.69 -6.28
CA TYR A 686 8.67 -4.90 -6.90
C TYR A 686 9.93 -5.72 -7.14
N ASN A 687 10.44 -5.63 -8.35
CA ASN A 687 11.72 -6.16 -8.78
C ASN A 687 12.43 -5.09 -9.61
N GLY A 688 13.70 -4.86 -9.37
CA GLY A 688 14.43 -3.87 -10.15
C GLY A 688 15.94 -3.98 -10.01
N ASN A 689 16.64 -3.47 -11.03
CA ASN A 689 18.09 -3.37 -11.10
C ASN A 689 18.87 -4.70 -11.09
N ASP A 690 18.22 -5.86 -11.23
CA ASP A 690 18.91 -7.14 -11.21
C ASP A 690 18.77 -7.87 -12.58
N ARG A 691 19.88 -8.03 -13.27
CA ARG A 691 19.95 -8.58 -14.64
C ARG A 691 20.35 -10.05 -14.67
N GLU A 692 20.47 -10.66 -13.50
CA GLU A 692 20.95 -12.02 -13.35
C GLU A 692 19.83 -13.01 -13.07
N GLU A 693 18.61 -12.52 -12.96
CA GLU A 693 17.46 -13.30 -12.56
C GLU A 693 16.92 -14.16 -13.70
N TYR A 694 16.38 -15.31 -13.33
CA TYR A 694 15.71 -16.23 -14.27
C TYR A 694 14.70 -17.12 -13.54
N ASN A 695 13.69 -17.60 -14.27
CA ASN A 695 12.65 -18.52 -13.80
C ASN A 695 11.88 -18.03 -12.58
N ASN A 696 11.69 -16.72 -12.42
CA ASN A 696 10.86 -16.18 -11.35
C ASN A 696 9.41 -16.17 -11.82
N VAL A 697 8.55 -16.87 -11.11
CA VAL A 697 7.14 -17.08 -11.47
C VAL A 697 6.23 -16.38 -10.49
N VAL A 698 5.34 -15.52 -11.00
CA VAL A 698 4.28 -14.85 -10.23
C VAL A 698 2.94 -15.29 -10.78
N ARG A 699 2.21 -16.15 -10.05
CA ARG A 699 0.98 -16.74 -10.57
C ARG A 699 -0.11 -16.93 -9.55
N TYR A 700 -1.36 -16.93 -10.01
CA TYR A 700 -2.55 -17.23 -9.21
C TYR A 700 -2.68 -16.33 -7.96
N ASN A 701 -2.18 -15.10 -8.04
CA ASN A 701 -2.32 -14.13 -6.96
C ASN A 701 -3.52 -13.22 -7.21
N LEU A 702 -4.07 -12.68 -6.12
CA LEU A 702 -5.15 -11.73 -6.12
C LEU A 702 -4.65 -10.37 -5.68
N PHE A 703 -4.72 -9.40 -6.59
CA PHE A 703 -4.42 -8.00 -6.31
C PHE A 703 -5.74 -7.23 -6.21
N LEU A 704 -6.01 -6.69 -5.04
CA LEU A 704 -7.18 -5.88 -4.73
C LEU A 704 -6.85 -4.38 -4.84
N PRO A 705 -7.83 -3.47 -4.75
CA PRO A 705 -7.63 -2.09 -5.13
C PRO A 705 -6.38 -1.45 -4.53
N THR A 706 -5.58 -0.87 -5.42
CA THR A 706 -4.47 0.02 -5.11
C THR A 706 -4.39 1.13 -6.16
N SER A 707 -3.99 2.31 -5.76
CA SER A 707 -3.89 3.46 -6.66
C SER A 707 -2.69 3.40 -7.61
N TRP A 708 -1.73 2.52 -7.38
CA TRP A 708 -0.48 2.42 -8.11
C TRP A 708 -0.30 1.06 -8.81
N TYR A 709 0.93 0.55 -8.95
CA TYR A 709 1.22 -0.66 -9.72
C TYR A 709 1.04 -1.94 -8.91
N GLY A 710 0.42 -2.96 -9.50
CA GLY A 710 0.35 -4.30 -8.93
C GLY A 710 1.71 -4.99 -8.96
N MET A 711 2.31 -5.08 -10.15
CA MET A 711 3.68 -5.56 -10.35
C MET A 711 4.50 -4.50 -11.05
N TYR A 712 5.72 -4.29 -10.58
CA TYR A 712 6.65 -3.36 -11.20
C TYR A 712 8.01 -4.01 -11.38
N VAL A 713 8.35 -4.28 -12.64
CA VAL A 713 9.67 -4.73 -13.07
C VAL A 713 10.40 -3.50 -13.56
N ASP A 714 11.30 -3.00 -12.73
CA ASP A 714 11.89 -1.66 -12.86
C ASP A 714 13.37 -1.73 -13.24
N ASP A 715 13.88 -0.64 -13.81
CA ASP A 715 15.30 -0.40 -14.08
C ASP A 715 16.05 -1.58 -14.73
N GLY A 716 15.42 -2.25 -15.66
CA GLY A 716 16.03 -3.36 -16.39
C GLY A 716 15.92 -4.73 -15.69
N GLY A 717 14.95 -4.90 -14.79
CA GLY A 717 14.61 -6.20 -14.21
C GLY A 717 14.26 -7.26 -15.25
N VAL A 718 14.58 -8.51 -15.00
CA VAL A 718 14.52 -9.59 -16.00
C VAL A 718 13.96 -10.90 -15.45
N GLY A 719 13.54 -11.78 -16.33
CA GLY A 719 13.30 -13.20 -16.04
C GLY A 719 12.04 -13.47 -15.23
N VAL A 720 11.02 -12.62 -15.34
CA VAL A 720 9.73 -12.77 -14.66
C VAL A 720 8.70 -13.36 -15.60
N GLU A 721 8.07 -14.45 -15.21
CA GLU A 721 6.88 -15.02 -15.85
C GLU A 721 5.66 -14.80 -14.95
N ALA A 722 4.70 -13.97 -15.38
CA ALA A 722 3.49 -13.67 -14.61
C ALA A 722 2.24 -14.17 -15.34
N TYR A 723 1.51 -15.12 -14.75
CA TYR A 723 0.29 -15.67 -15.34
C TYR A 723 -0.78 -16.09 -14.31
N GLY A 724 -2.03 -16.14 -14.76
CA GLY A 724 -3.14 -16.58 -13.94
C GLY A 724 -3.45 -15.66 -12.75
N ASN A 725 -2.91 -14.44 -12.74
CA ASN A 725 -3.20 -13.48 -11.67
C ASN A 725 -4.49 -12.72 -11.97
N LEU A 726 -5.21 -12.33 -10.93
CA LEU A 726 -6.33 -11.40 -11.01
C LEU A 726 -5.94 -10.05 -10.42
N PHE A 727 -6.02 -9.02 -11.25
CA PHE A 727 -5.84 -7.62 -10.85
C PHE A 727 -7.20 -6.91 -10.86
N TYR A 728 -7.65 -6.52 -9.68
CA TYR A 728 -8.95 -5.89 -9.50
C TYR A 728 -8.80 -4.42 -9.07
N GLU A 729 -9.19 -3.48 -9.91
CA GLU A 729 -9.08 -2.02 -9.68
C GLU A 729 -7.67 -1.58 -9.20
N VAL A 730 -6.64 -2.16 -9.78
CA VAL A 730 -5.26 -1.76 -9.59
C VAL A 730 -4.93 -0.66 -10.60
N GLY A 731 -4.26 0.41 -10.19
CA GLY A 731 -3.98 1.57 -11.04
C GLY A 731 -3.31 1.18 -12.37
N SER A 732 -2.24 0.37 -12.33
CA SER A 732 -1.76 -0.43 -13.45
C SER A 732 -1.41 -1.82 -12.93
N ALA A 733 -1.95 -2.87 -13.55
CA ALA A 733 -1.75 -4.24 -13.09
C ALA A 733 -0.27 -4.63 -13.13
N MET A 734 0.39 -4.32 -14.23
CA MET A 734 1.80 -4.64 -14.43
C MET A 734 2.49 -3.55 -15.24
N VAL A 735 3.67 -3.16 -14.80
CA VAL A 735 4.56 -2.25 -15.51
C VAL A 735 5.91 -2.91 -15.67
N VAL A 736 6.43 -2.92 -16.90
CA VAL A 736 7.80 -3.27 -17.20
C VAL A 736 8.50 -2.01 -17.71
N HIS A 737 9.43 -1.50 -16.90
CA HIS A 737 10.19 -0.30 -17.19
C HIS A 737 11.64 -0.67 -17.49
N ASP A 738 12.02 -0.52 -18.75
CA ASP A 738 13.35 -0.91 -19.26
C ASP A 738 13.75 -2.39 -19.02
N GLY A 739 12.80 -3.22 -18.57
CA GLY A 739 13.01 -4.65 -18.33
C GLY A 739 12.97 -5.46 -19.63
N ARG A 740 13.63 -6.63 -19.64
CA ARG A 740 13.66 -7.55 -20.79
C ARG A 740 13.41 -8.99 -20.36
N ASP A 741 13.07 -9.84 -21.34
CA ASP A 741 12.87 -11.27 -21.12
C ASP A 741 11.79 -11.57 -20.04
N ASN A 742 10.72 -10.75 -20.02
CA ASN A 742 9.59 -10.93 -19.12
C ASN A 742 8.38 -11.44 -19.91
N ALA A 743 7.63 -12.38 -19.34
CA ALA A 743 6.43 -12.95 -19.94
C ALA A 743 5.20 -12.66 -19.07
N LEU A 744 4.22 -11.98 -19.65
CA LEU A 744 2.96 -11.58 -18.99
C LEU A 744 1.81 -12.21 -19.79
N HIS A 745 1.24 -13.33 -19.31
CA HIS A 745 0.25 -14.05 -20.09
C HIS A 745 -0.87 -14.64 -19.23
N ASP A 746 -2.03 -14.85 -19.85
CA ASP A 746 -3.18 -15.49 -19.22
C ASP A 746 -3.57 -14.85 -17.87
N ASN A 747 -3.42 -13.52 -17.72
CA ASN A 747 -3.88 -12.77 -16.55
C ASN A 747 -5.25 -12.15 -16.81
N VAL A 748 -5.98 -11.88 -15.74
CA VAL A 748 -7.23 -11.14 -15.79
C VAL A 748 -7.10 -9.78 -15.13
N LEU A 749 -7.50 -8.76 -15.86
CA LEU A 749 -7.44 -7.37 -15.45
C LEU A 749 -8.85 -6.81 -15.37
N ILE A 750 -9.26 -6.30 -14.22
CA ILE A 750 -10.55 -5.64 -14.04
C ILE A 750 -10.30 -4.17 -13.75
N ASN A 751 -10.71 -3.30 -14.66
CA ASN A 751 -10.43 -1.87 -14.60
C ASN A 751 -8.93 -1.57 -14.33
N SER A 752 -8.05 -2.35 -14.93
CA SER A 752 -6.58 -2.25 -14.78
C SER A 752 -5.93 -2.40 -16.14
N GLY A 753 -4.73 -1.88 -16.31
CA GLY A 753 -3.97 -1.96 -17.55
C GLY A 753 -2.59 -2.60 -17.37
N VAL A 754 -1.91 -2.82 -18.48
CA VAL A 754 -0.50 -3.24 -18.55
C VAL A 754 0.26 -2.20 -19.33
N SER A 755 1.46 -1.87 -18.88
CA SER A 755 2.33 -0.94 -19.59
C SER A 755 3.74 -1.50 -19.73
N ILE A 756 4.27 -1.51 -20.95
CA ILE A 756 5.67 -1.79 -21.25
C ILE A 756 6.27 -0.49 -21.74
N THR A 757 7.15 0.09 -20.94
CA THR A 757 7.73 1.40 -21.16
C THR A 757 9.25 1.35 -21.29
N TYR A 758 9.80 2.44 -21.77
CA TYR A 758 11.24 2.67 -21.79
C TYR A 758 11.52 4.10 -21.35
N GLY A 759 12.19 4.28 -20.26
CA GLY A 759 12.62 5.61 -19.78
C GLY A 759 14.10 5.82 -20.05
N MET A 760 14.92 4.90 -19.62
CA MET A 760 16.37 4.97 -19.77
C MET A 760 16.85 4.83 -21.20
N TYR A 761 16.13 4.10 -22.05
CA TYR A 761 16.54 3.93 -23.45
C TYR A 761 16.56 5.27 -24.23
N GLN A 762 15.55 6.10 -24.07
CA GLN A 762 15.54 7.40 -24.74
C GLN A 762 16.65 8.31 -24.21
N GLU A 763 16.85 8.33 -22.89
CA GLU A 763 17.95 9.08 -22.28
C GLU A 763 19.30 8.54 -22.73
N PHE A 764 19.46 7.22 -22.84
CA PHE A 764 20.67 6.62 -23.41
C PHE A 764 20.94 7.05 -24.84
N LEU A 765 19.91 7.05 -25.70
CA LEU A 765 20.05 7.53 -27.08
C LEU A 765 20.42 9.01 -27.15
N ASP A 766 19.82 9.83 -26.29
CA ASP A 766 20.12 11.26 -26.22
C ASP A 766 21.55 11.50 -25.73
N ASP A 767 22.00 10.73 -24.74
CA ASP A 767 23.38 10.78 -24.24
C ASP A 767 24.39 10.24 -25.28
N LEU A 768 24.04 9.17 -25.97
CA LEU A 768 24.85 8.63 -27.04
C LEU A 768 24.99 9.64 -28.20
N ASN A 769 23.88 10.21 -28.65
CA ASN A 769 23.86 11.18 -29.72
C ASN A 769 24.60 12.48 -29.37
N SER A 770 24.63 12.85 -28.10
CA SER A 770 25.32 14.05 -27.58
C SER A 770 26.78 13.76 -27.18
N GLY A 771 27.19 12.49 -27.19
CA GLY A 771 28.54 12.06 -26.77
C GLY A 771 28.73 12.04 -25.25
N ARG A 772 27.64 12.04 -24.48
CA ARG A 772 27.63 11.93 -22.99
C ARG A 772 27.63 10.49 -22.50
N ALA A 773 27.19 9.54 -23.33
CA ALA A 773 27.25 8.13 -22.94
C ALA A 773 28.72 7.66 -22.94
N ASP A 774 29.25 7.44 -21.76
CA ASP A 774 30.63 6.97 -21.55
C ASP A 774 30.66 5.84 -20.52
N PHE A 775 30.91 4.64 -20.99
CA PHE A 775 31.03 3.44 -20.16
C PHE A 775 32.40 3.28 -19.47
N THR A 776 33.36 4.16 -19.79
CA THR A 776 34.70 4.10 -19.22
C THR A 776 34.92 5.13 -18.11
N ASN A 777 34.07 6.13 -18.03
CA ASN A 777 34.13 7.18 -17.01
C ASN A 777 33.26 6.82 -15.80
N GLY A 778 33.88 6.61 -14.64
CA GLY A 778 33.18 6.26 -13.39
C GLY A 778 32.19 7.32 -12.89
N GLU A 779 32.21 8.53 -13.43
CA GLU A 779 31.24 9.59 -13.15
C GLU A 779 30.00 9.56 -14.06
N SER A 780 30.05 8.77 -15.15
CA SER A 780 28.91 8.57 -16.02
C SER A 780 27.89 7.63 -15.38
N ARG A 781 26.61 8.02 -15.40
CA ARG A 781 25.51 7.13 -14.98
C ARG A 781 25.49 5.78 -15.71
N TRP A 782 25.96 5.74 -16.96
CA TRP A 782 26.01 4.54 -17.78
C TRP A 782 27.15 3.58 -17.39
N PHE A 783 28.15 4.08 -16.65
CA PHE A 783 29.22 3.25 -16.15
C PHE A 783 28.71 2.17 -15.18
N GLY A 784 27.80 2.53 -14.28
CA GLY A 784 27.20 1.57 -13.34
C GLY A 784 26.40 0.47 -14.05
N PHE A 785 25.65 0.81 -15.06
CA PHE A 785 24.94 -0.16 -15.91
C PHE A 785 25.90 -1.11 -16.63
N TYR A 786 26.94 -0.57 -17.24
CA TYR A 786 27.94 -1.37 -17.90
C TYR A 786 28.70 -2.30 -16.93
N GLN A 787 29.03 -1.81 -15.72
CA GLN A 787 29.66 -2.64 -14.69
C GLN A 787 28.78 -3.82 -14.25
N SER A 788 27.48 -3.63 -14.11
CA SER A 788 26.58 -4.73 -13.76
C SER A 788 26.55 -5.84 -14.82
N TRP A 789 26.65 -5.49 -16.10
CA TRP A 789 26.82 -6.47 -17.19
C TRP A 789 28.19 -7.16 -17.15
N LEU A 790 29.27 -6.41 -16.92
CA LEU A 790 30.59 -7.01 -16.78
C LEU A 790 30.65 -7.97 -15.59
N ASP A 791 29.96 -7.65 -14.51
CA ASP A 791 29.87 -8.52 -13.34
C ASP A 791 29.12 -9.81 -13.67
N LEU A 792 28.06 -9.73 -14.45
CA LEU A 792 27.36 -10.91 -14.99
C LEU A 792 28.33 -11.81 -15.78
N PHE A 793 29.10 -11.26 -16.73
CA PHE A 793 30.06 -12.02 -17.50
C PHE A 793 31.19 -12.60 -16.66
N ARG A 794 31.71 -11.85 -15.67
CA ARG A 794 32.72 -12.36 -14.71
C ARG A 794 32.19 -13.56 -13.93
N LYS A 795 30.91 -13.55 -13.56
CA LYS A 795 30.26 -14.68 -12.87
C LYS A 795 30.11 -15.88 -13.78
N ILE A 796 29.68 -15.66 -15.03
CA ILE A 796 29.59 -16.70 -16.05
C ILE A 796 30.97 -17.37 -16.26
N GLU A 797 32.04 -16.60 -16.30
CA GLU A 797 33.40 -17.13 -16.47
C GLU A 797 33.95 -17.86 -15.26
N SER A 798 33.57 -17.41 -14.06
CA SER A 798 34.10 -17.93 -12.79
C SER A 798 33.32 -19.14 -12.24
N ASN A 799 32.08 -19.36 -12.66
CA ASN A 799 31.21 -20.43 -12.15
C ASN A 799 30.60 -21.29 -13.29
N GLU A 800 31.17 -22.48 -13.51
CA GLU A 800 30.74 -23.40 -14.58
C GLU A 800 29.27 -23.82 -14.46
N LYS A 801 28.80 -24.10 -13.22
CA LYS A 801 27.40 -24.48 -12.97
C LYS A 801 26.45 -23.32 -13.31
N TYR A 802 26.81 -22.09 -12.96
CA TYR A 802 26.05 -20.91 -13.27
C TYR A 802 26.00 -20.68 -14.80
N ARG A 803 27.12 -20.81 -15.44
CA ARG A 803 27.23 -20.72 -16.91
C ARG A 803 26.36 -21.75 -17.63
N GLU A 804 26.42 -23.02 -17.21
CA GLU A 804 25.59 -24.09 -17.80
C GLU A 804 24.09 -23.82 -17.58
N THR A 805 23.73 -23.36 -16.40
CA THR A 805 22.35 -23.01 -16.10
C THR A 805 21.89 -21.83 -16.97
N LEU A 806 22.66 -20.77 -17.02
CA LEU A 806 22.31 -19.59 -17.80
C LEU A 806 22.28 -19.89 -19.32
N MET A 807 23.20 -20.71 -19.85
CA MET A 807 23.18 -21.16 -21.24
C MET A 807 21.91 -21.92 -21.61
N ARG A 808 21.33 -22.64 -20.65
CA ARG A 808 20.06 -23.37 -20.81
C ARG A 808 18.87 -22.45 -20.73
N GLU A 809 18.82 -21.57 -19.71
CA GLU A 809 17.65 -20.77 -19.38
C GLU A 809 17.62 -19.45 -20.16
N ARG A 810 18.80 -18.88 -20.46
CA ARG A 810 18.96 -17.56 -21.10
C ARG A 810 20.10 -17.55 -22.11
N PRO A 811 20.02 -18.33 -23.20
CA PRO A 811 21.10 -18.45 -24.18
C PRO A 811 21.45 -17.12 -24.84
N GLU A 812 20.51 -16.19 -24.95
CA GLU A 812 20.70 -14.87 -25.58
C GLU A 812 21.74 -13.99 -24.89
N VAL A 813 21.99 -14.21 -23.58
CA VAL A 813 23.02 -13.47 -22.81
C VAL A 813 24.41 -13.70 -23.41
N PHE A 814 24.64 -14.86 -24.00
CA PHE A 814 25.94 -15.21 -24.61
C PHE A 814 26.19 -14.55 -25.96
N ASP A 815 25.17 -13.96 -26.56
CA ASP A 815 25.28 -13.18 -27.80
C ASP A 815 25.68 -11.72 -27.56
N LEU A 816 25.76 -11.29 -26.28
CA LEU A 816 26.12 -9.93 -25.88
C LEU A 816 27.63 -9.76 -25.81
N SER A 817 28.13 -8.66 -26.34
CA SER A 817 29.57 -8.35 -26.31
C SER A 817 29.98 -7.71 -24.96
N THR A 818 31.19 -8.06 -24.51
CA THR A 818 31.85 -7.40 -23.37
C THR A 818 32.72 -6.21 -23.79
N ASP A 819 32.79 -5.91 -25.08
CA ASP A 819 33.55 -4.74 -25.58
C ASP A 819 32.70 -3.46 -25.33
N PRO A 820 33.22 -2.43 -24.64
CA PRO A 820 32.49 -1.17 -24.45
C PRO A 820 32.06 -0.50 -25.74
N ALA A 821 32.80 -0.68 -26.83
CA ALA A 821 32.47 -0.13 -28.16
C ALA A 821 31.26 -0.81 -28.81
N ASP A 822 31.12 -2.12 -28.59
CA ASP A 822 29.96 -2.90 -29.04
C ASP A 822 28.78 -2.75 -28.09
N ALA A 823 29.01 -2.55 -26.78
CA ALA A 823 27.99 -2.29 -25.77
C ALA A 823 27.26 -0.95 -25.99
N LEU A 824 27.88 -0.01 -26.71
CA LEU A 824 27.22 1.18 -27.26
C LEU A 824 26.20 0.82 -28.35
N SER A 825 26.13 -0.45 -28.82
CA SER A 825 25.04 -0.89 -29.64
C SER A 825 23.74 -1.01 -28.86
N VAL A 826 22.65 -0.66 -29.49
CA VAL A 826 21.29 -0.48 -28.97
C VAL A 826 20.76 -1.68 -28.15
N ASN A 827 21.35 -2.86 -28.28
CA ASN A 827 20.86 -4.09 -27.64
C ASN A 827 21.08 -4.17 -26.12
N PHE A 828 21.87 -3.26 -25.56
CA PHE A 828 22.26 -3.32 -24.15
C PHE A 828 21.23 -2.76 -23.19
N VAL A 829 20.49 -1.73 -23.60
CA VAL A 829 19.50 -1.00 -22.78
C VAL A 829 18.06 -1.24 -23.25
N LEU A 830 17.89 -1.93 -24.39
CA LEU A 830 16.58 -2.09 -24.99
C LEU A 830 15.72 -3.11 -24.22
N SER A 831 14.51 -2.74 -23.92
CA SER A 831 13.45 -3.60 -23.36
C SER A 831 13.01 -4.61 -24.44
N GLN A 832 13.74 -5.71 -24.59
CA GLN A 832 13.56 -6.72 -25.64
C GLN A 832 13.00 -8.03 -25.08
N TYR A 833 12.45 -8.85 -25.96
CA TYR A 833 11.96 -10.21 -25.68
C TYR A 833 10.86 -10.28 -24.62
N ASN A 834 10.17 -9.16 -24.34
CA ASN A 834 8.99 -9.19 -23.50
C ASN A 834 7.80 -9.80 -24.26
N VAL A 835 7.01 -10.60 -23.56
CA VAL A 835 5.83 -11.28 -24.11
C VAL A 835 4.58 -10.81 -23.36
N LEU A 836 3.56 -10.40 -24.11
CA LEU A 836 2.25 -10.00 -23.60
C LEU A 836 1.18 -10.81 -24.34
N LYS A 837 0.68 -11.88 -23.74
CA LYS A 837 -0.11 -12.88 -24.46
C LYS A 837 -1.35 -13.34 -23.71
N ASN A 838 -2.47 -13.50 -24.42
CA ASN A 838 -3.72 -14.09 -23.95
C ASN A 838 -4.30 -13.43 -22.69
N ASN A 839 -3.85 -12.24 -22.30
CA ASN A 839 -4.45 -11.56 -21.13
C ASN A 839 -5.87 -11.09 -21.48
N VAL A 840 -6.72 -11.08 -20.46
CA VAL A 840 -8.10 -10.62 -20.63
C VAL A 840 -8.36 -9.42 -19.73
N SER A 841 -8.84 -8.35 -20.33
CA SER A 841 -9.30 -7.16 -19.60
C SER A 841 -10.81 -7.05 -19.63
N LEU A 842 -11.38 -6.81 -18.45
CA LEU A 842 -12.76 -6.41 -18.25
C LEU A 842 -12.75 -4.95 -17.76
N THR A 843 -13.22 -4.03 -18.58
CA THR A 843 -13.11 -2.59 -18.30
C THR A 843 -14.42 -1.84 -18.50
N LYS A 844 -14.58 -0.71 -17.80
CA LYS A 844 -15.72 0.21 -18.00
C LYS A 844 -15.66 0.88 -19.39
N ASP A 845 -14.47 1.08 -19.93
CA ASP A 845 -14.24 1.67 -21.24
C ASP A 845 -13.38 0.76 -22.12
N PRO A 846 -14.02 -0.12 -22.93
CA PRO A 846 -13.29 -1.07 -23.77
C PRO A 846 -12.54 -0.42 -24.96
N GLU A 847 -12.71 0.90 -25.19
CA GLU A 847 -11.95 1.64 -26.20
C GLU A 847 -10.61 2.17 -25.62
N THR A 848 -10.37 2.03 -24.33
CA THR A 848 -9.11 2.39 -23.70
C THR A 848 -8.00 1.41 -24.08
N ASP A 849 -6.83 1.90 -24.39
CA ASP A 849 -5.64 1.06 -24.62
C ASP A 849 -5.16 0.47 -23.31
N VAL A 850 -5.64 -0.73 -23.01
CA VAL A 850 -5.35 -1.46 -21.77
C VAL A 850 -3.98 -2.13 -21.81
N PHE A 851 -3.50 -2.47 -23.01
CA PHE A 851 -2.24 -3.17 -23.24
C PHE A 851 -1.25 -2.24 -23.94
N ALA A 852 -0.83 -1.22 -23.18
CA ALA A 852 0.02 -0.17 -23.71
C ALA A 852 1.47 -0.65 -23.88
N VAL A 853 1.92 -0.74 -25.13
CA VAL A 853 3.31 -0.95 -25.48
C VAL A 853 3.82 0.32 -26.15
N ASN A 854 4.93 0.86 -25.64
CA ASN A 854 5.49 2.07 -26.22
C ASN A 854 5.81 1.85 -27.71
N GLU A 855 5.56 2.86 -28.55
CA GLU A 855 5.65 2.78 -30.00
C GLU A 855 7.02 2.25 -30.48
N VAL A 856 8.10 2.67 -29.82
CA VAL A 856 9.47 2.25 -30.15
C VAL A 856 9.73 0.78 -29.82
N LEU A 857 8.99 0.21 -28.88
CA LEU A 857 9.17 -1.18 -28.45
C LEU A 857 8.28 -2.17 -29.20
N LYS A 858 7.35 -1.73 -30.02
CA LYS A 858 6.36 -2.60 -30.68
C LYS A 858 6.98 -3.73 -31.50
N ASP A 859 8.13 -3.49 -32.12
CA ASP A 859 8.87 -4.51 -32.89
C ASP A 859 9.68 -5.46 -31.99
N HIS A 860 9.78 -5.18 -30.69
CA HIS A 860 10.59 -5.92 -29.71
C HIS A 860 9.74 -6.60 -28.62
N VAL A 861 8.43 -6.45 -28.68
CA VAL A 861 7.47 -7.05 -27.75
C VAL A 861 6.51 -7.95 -28.51
N VAL A 862 6.39 -9.20 -28.11
CA VAL A 862 5.37 -10.09 -28.68
C VAL A 862 4.04 -9.80 -27.97
N SER A 863 3.10 -9.19 -28.68
CA SER A 863 1.75 -8.94 -28.14
C SER A 863 0.71 -9.66 -29.01
N GLU A 864 0.12 -10.74 -28.49
CA GLU A 864 -0.83 -11.57 -29.23
C GLU A 864 -1.93 -12.17 -28.34
N GLY A 865 -3.12 -12.35 -28.89
CA GLY A 865 -4.23 -13.03 -28.20
C GLY A 865 -4.83 -12.28 -27.01
N ASN A 866 -4.39 -11.05 -26.73
CA ASN A 866 -4.96 -10.23 -25.66
C ASN A 866 -6.38 -9.76 -26.04
N ARG A 867 -7.30 -9.77 -25.08
CA ARG A 867 -8.72 -9.51 -25.30
C ARG A 867 -9.24 -8.46 -24.34
N ILE A 868 -10.05 -7.52 -24.82
CA ILE A 868 -10.70 -6.49 -24.02
C ILE A 868 -12.21 -6.65 -24.13
N TYR A 869 -12.90 -6.63 -23.02
CA TYR A 869 -14.36 -6.73 -22.93
C TYR A 869 -14.92 -5.62 -22.04
N GLY A 870 -16.13 -5.18 -22.35
CA GLY A 870 -16.89 -4.39 -21.40
C GLY A 870 -17.27 -5.22 -20.17
N LEU A 871 -17.36 -4.58 -18.98
CA LEU A 871 -17.73 -5.29 -17.74
C LEU A 871 -19.05 -6.06 -17.84
N SER A 872 -20.02 -5.54 -18.60
CA SER A 872 -21.31 -6.19 -18.84
C SER A 872 -21.22 -7.46 -19.70
N GLU A 873 -20.16 -7.63 -20.46
CA GLU A 873 -20.01 -8.79 -21.34
C GLU A 873 -19.56 -10.04 -20.59
N ASN A 874 -18.71 -9.85 -19.57
CA ASN A 874 -18.19 -10.87 -18.66
C ASN A 874 -18.16 -12.30 -19.22
N PRO A 875 -17.27 -12.63 -20.15
CA PRO A 875 -17.24 -13.98 -20.77
C PRO A 875 -16.62 -15.05 -19.86
N ILE A 876 -15.99 -14.67 -18.74
CA ILE A 876 -15.10 -15.53 -17.95
C ILE A 876 -15.74 -15.97 -16.64
N PHE A 877 -16.25 -15.05 -15.82
CA PHE A 877 -16.62 -15.34 -14.44
C PHE A 877 -18.10 -15.69 -14.25
N VAL A 878 -18.40 -16.55 -13.28
CA VAL A 878 -19.75 -16.96 -12.94
C VAL A 878 -20.58 -15.76 -12.51
N ASN A 879 -20.14 -15.02 -11.50
CA ASN A 879 -20.85 -13.82 -11.03
C ASN A 879 -19.89 -12.84 -10.31
N PRO A 880 -19.09 -12.08 -11.04
CA PRO A 880 -18.12 -11.15 -10.45
C PRO A 880 -18.78 -10.00 -9.68
N THR A 881 -20.05 -9.68 -9.97
CA THR A 881 -20.81 -8.65 -9.24
C THR A 881 -21.18 -9.08 -7.82
N LEU A 882 -21.16 -10.38 -7.55
CA LEU A 882 -21.32 -10.96 -6.22
C LEU A 882 -19.97 -11.47 -5.63
N GLY A 883 -18.84 -11.10 -6.24
CA GLY A 883 -17.52 -11.58 -5.83
C GLY A 883 -17.24 -13.04 -6.19
N ASP A 884 -18.08 -13.65 -7.03
CA ASP A 884 -17.87 -15.02 -7.51
C ASP A 884 -17.05 -15.01 -8.81
N TYR A 885 -15.75 -15.13 -8.63
CA TYR A 885 -14.75 -15.14 -9.70
C TYR A 885 -14.38 -16.54 -10.19
N ARG A 886 -15.16 -17.56 -9.82
CA ARG A 886 -15.00 -18.88 -10.42
C ARG A 886 -15.16 -18.80 -11.92
N ILE A 887 -14.33 -19.54 -12.64
CA ILE A 887 -14.38 -19.57 -14.11
C ILE A 887 -15.67 -20.28 -14.55
N LYS A 888 -16.37 -19.71 -15.51
CA LYS A 888 -17.57 -20.34 -16.12
C LYS A 888 -17.20 -21.63 -16.83
N ASP A 889 -18.05 -22.63 -16.75
CA ASP A 889 -17.90 -23.84 -17.53
C ASP A 889 -17.83 -23.52 -19.03
N GLY A 890 -16.76 -23.95 -19.69
CA GLY A 890 -16.53 -23.73 -21.12
C GLY A 890 -15.99 -22.36 -21.49
N ALA A 891 -15.60 -21.52 -20.52
CA ALA A 891 -14.85 -20.31 -20.80
C ALA A 891 -13.46 -20.67 -21.38
N ASP A 892 -13.05 -19.93 -22.43
CA ASP A 892 -11.72 -20.08 -23.03
C ASP A 892 -10.69 -19.29 -22.21
N PHE A 893 -10.40 -19.81 -21.02
CA PHE A 893 -9.40 -19.23 -20.09
C PHE A 893 -8.89 -20.29 -19.12
N ILE A 894 -7.69 -20.06 -18.54
CA ILE A 894 -7.12 -20.97 -17.54
C ILE A 894 -7.89 -20.88 -16.21
N ASP A 895 -7.94 -21.99 -15.47
CA ASP A 895 -8.49 -21.99 -14.12
C ASP A 895 -7.50 -21.32 -13.16
N ILE A 896 -7.96 -20.26 -12.49
CA ILE A 896 -7.14 -19.46 -11.55
C ILE A 896 -7.22 -20.02 -10.12
N HIS A 897 -8.06 -21.03 -9.88
CA HIS A 897 -8.18 -21.69 -8.57
C HIS A 897 -8.47 -20.72 -7.41
N PHE A 898 -9.42 -19.81 -7.58
CA PHE A 898 -9.78 -18.82 -6.55
C PHE A 898 -10.18 -19.39 -5.19
N ASP A 899 -10.54 -20.66 -5.14
CA ASP A 899 -10.92 -21.37 -3.93
C ASP A 899 -9.75 -21.65 -2.97
N ILE A 900 -8.51 -21.51 -3.45
CA ILE A 900 -7.29 -21.76 -2.66
C ILE A 900 -6.37 -20.54 -2.52
N ILE A 901 -6.76 -19.37 -3.01
CA ILE A 901 -6.02 -18.14 -2.83
C ILE A 901 -6.21 -17.60 -1.39
N GLY A 902 -5.14 -17.13 -0.76
CA GLY A 902 -5.13 -16.60 0.60
C GLY A 902 -4.67 -17.62 1.65
N ARG A 903 -4.77 -17.22 2.94
CA ARG A 903 -4.39 -18.07 4.09
C ARG A 903 -5.32 -19.27 4.24
N TYR A 904 -4.81 -20.40 4.70
CA TYR A 904 -5.55 -21.62 5.00
C TYR A 904 -5.32 -22.12 6.43
#